data_68cbf33cebf0c52eac4c5c406c3d8abe
#
_entry.id   68cbf33cebf0c52eac4c5c406c3d8abe
#
_cell.length_a   1.000
_cell.length_b   1.000
_cell.length_c   1.000
_cell.angle_alpha   90.00
_cell.angle_beta   90.00
_cell.angle_gamma   90.00
#
_symmetry.space_group_name_H-M   'P 1'
#
loop_
_entity.id
_entity.type
_entity.pdbx_description
1 polymer ?
#
loop_
_entity_poly.entity_id
_entity_poly.type
_entity_poly.pdbx_seq_one_letter_code
_entity_poly.pdbx_strand_id
1 'polypeptide(L)'
;NQRSALMQLETAQQLSKTFHLPYLEMEVKLMRTQLEWQYSKDYATAEQALKQISEQLDQATNSLQMSDSVKYRLLMQQALLASQQNALQQAEQYYAQAKELIKNTRSENIIIDYHIAVGEFYLSHQKYNLALSELLFGYWQAVEGNKSARLAKVNRLLAQLFEERRVLDKALEYLSQAADFYDSYPNSPILAQVMEQMGDIYFRQGKYNLALVHYFNVLDHDSSARNIKQVISIRLNLAATYLQLYNYPLAEQYLERAEDVLEFSDIPELKAKAALMKAGLAFYQNDSQAVISNANKALEIANAQPEEQLSVKQNAYQLLSLGYEQSAQYALSLQNLRRYNNLVSIEQKELNQISEDAFRQQKEFAEQTIHYIGQAQQLEKVTVEHAKFQKIAFALFLLSLVLFLLLMRRGVLLQRQSAQIEQLTSDLYTHSRSKLRNLRMLNVKLSNSLRKANETFEQWQLGELIHEPLNDRLRFVMIDLPFLRSMYVQHGYKAGLELERAFGAFMSEKIQKPARLYHFSDANLLYIEPNAERDYSAEAVFSKVQAWVDEFAAEHAVNRTVRMGMADYPFLPRAYTAINDQELLDLLLLATHLAREVSLTDKCSHYVYLKAIENAPAASLATGNIRNACQQAIHQGLIKIHSSYQNEDNLKKLLKSE
;
A
#
# COMPACT_ATOMS: atom_id res chain seq x y z
N ASN A 1 18.45 -19.34 1.98
CA ASN A 1 19.26 -20.48 1.55
C ASN A 1 18.87 -21.72 2.37
N GLN A 2 18.02 -22.60 1.79
CA GLN A 2 17.47 -23.80 2.45
C GLN A 2 18.57 -24.65 3.14
N ARG A 3 19.67 -24.88 2.43
CA ARG A 3 20.78 -25.69 2.93
C ARG A 3 21.42 -25.12 4.19
N SER A 4 21.53 -23.80 4.28
CA SER A 4 22.02 -23.11 5.48
C SER A 4 21.04 -23.23 6.66
N ALA A 5 19.74 -23.10 6.39
CA ALA A 5 18.71 -23.24 7.43
C ALA A 5 18.66 -24.66 7.97
N LEU A 6 18.74 -25.68 7.11
CA LEU A 6 18.79 -27.09 7.53
C LEU A 6 20.04 -27.39 8.37
N MET A 7 21.22 -26.87 8.00
CA MET A 7 22.45 -27.02 8.80
C MET A 7 22.29 -26.38 10.19
N GLN A 8 21.69 -25.19 10.28
CA GLN A 8 21.44 -24.53 11.58
C GLN A 8 20.47 -25.35 12.44
N LEU A 9 19.42 -25.91 11.85
CA LEU A 9 18.47 -26.78 12.56
C LEU A 9 19.13 -28.09 13.01
N GLU A 10 20.00 -28.67 12.20
CA GLU A 10 20.79 -29.84 12.58
C GLU A 10 21.69 -29.56 13.78
N THR A 11 22.40 -28.43 13.77
CA THR A 11 23.21 -27.97 14.91
C THR A 11 22.37 -27.76 16.17
N ALA A 12 21.20 -27.08 16.01
CA ALA A 12 20.28 -26.88 17.12
C ALA A 12 19.73 -28.20 17.69
N GLN A 13 19.46 -29.19 16.81
CA GLN A 13 19.01 -30.52 17.23
C GLN A 13 20.12 -31.29 18.01
N GLN A 14 21.36 -31.19 17.58
CA GLN A 14 22.49 -31.81 18.29
C GLN A 14 22.69 -31.18 19.67
N LEU A 15 22.63 -29.85 19.76
CA LEU A 15 22.72 -29.12 21.01
C LEU A 15 21.57 -29.49 21.96
N SER A 16 20.32 -29.53 21.48
CA SER A 16 19.16 -29.88 22.33
C SER A 16 19.27 -31.31 22.89
N LYS A 17 19.83 -32.28 22.13
CA LYS A 17 20.13 -33.64 22.59
C LYS A 17 21.25 -33.64 23.64
N THR A 18 22.34 -32.92 23.38
CA THR A 18 23.49 -32.84 24.28
C THR A 18 23.12 -32.26 25.64
N PHE A 19 22.24 -31.25 25.66
CA PHE A 19 21.78 -30.62 26.89
C PHE A 19 20.51 -31.25 27.48
N HIS A 20 20.05 -32.38 26.94
CA HIS A 20 18.83 -33.07 27.39
C HIS A 20 17.59 -32.18 27.47
N LEU A 21 17.32 -31.41 26.41
CA LEU A 21 16.18 -30.49 26.31
C LEU A 21 15.10 -31.06 25.38
N PRO A 22 14.23 -31.99 25.84
CA PRO A 22 13.33 -32.75 24.97
C PRO A 22 12.32 -31.88 24.22
N TYR A 23 11.77 -30.84 24.88
CA TYR A 23 10.81 -29.94 24.25
C TYR A 23 11.45 -29.07 23.17
N LEU A 24 12.68 -28.59 23.37
CA LEU A 24 13.43 -27.87 22.35
C LEU A 24 13.79 -28.78 21.17
N GLU A 25 14.14 -30.05 21.44
CA GLU A 25 14.39 -31.03 20.38
C GLU A 25 13.13 -31.24 19.52
N MET A 26 11.94 -31.35 20.14
CA MET A 26 10.67 -31.45 19.41
C MET A 26 10.38 -30.18 18.60
N GLU A 27 10.62 -28.99 19.14
CA GLU A 27 10.43 -27.73 18.39
C GLU A 27 11.36 -27.67 17.15
N VAL A 28 12.62 -28.06 17.30
CA VAL A 28 13.57 -28.11 16.20
C VAL A 28 13.14 -29.13 15.14
N LYS A 29 12.65 -30.32 15.57
CA LYS A 29 12.09 -31.33 14.66
C LYS A 29 10.89 -30.79 13.90
N LEU A 30 9.97 -30.08 14.58
CA LEU A 30 8.82 -29.44 13.93
C LEU A 30 9.27 -28.44 12.85
N MET A 31 10.20 -27.55 13.17
CA MET A 31 10.72 -26.57 12.20
C MET A 31 11.38 -27.23 11.01
N ARG A 32 12.17 -28.29 11.25
CA ARG A 32 12.83 -29.06 10.22
C ARG A 32 11.83 -29.76 9.30
N THR A 33 10.84 -30.45 9.87
CA THR A 33 9.77 -31.13 9.12
C THR A 33 9.03 -30.11 8.24
N GLN A 34 8.69 -28.94 8.78
CA GLN A 34 8.02 -27.89 8.00
C GLN A 34 8.88 -27.42 6.82
N LEU A 35 10.15 -27.16 7.04
CA LEU A 35 11.07 -26.72 6.00
C LEU A 35 11.24 -27.78 4.91
N GLU A 36 11.39 -29.06 5.30
CA GLU A 36 11.56 -30.17 4.38
C GLU A 36 10.34 -30.35 3.48
N TRP A 37 9.12 -30.41 4.03
CA TRP A 37 7.93 -30.61 3.19
C TRP A 37 7.58 -29.42 2.31
N GLN A 38 7.86 -28.19 2.75
CA GLN A 38 7.59 -26.99 1.93
C GLN A 38 8.35 -27.03 0.61
N TYR A 39 9.54 -27.65 0.61
CA TYR A 39 10.36 -27.79 -0.60
C TYR A 39 10.10 -29.09 -1.36
N SER A 40 10.02 -30.23 -0.66
CA SER A 40 9.87 -31.55 -1.29
C SER A 40 8.44 -31.81 -1.79
N LYS A 41 7.44 -31.13 -1.19
CA LYS A 41 6.02 -31.43 -1.37
C LYS A 41 5.62 -32.86 -0.97
N ASP A 42 6.48 -33.52 -0.19
CA ASP A 42 6.19 -34.86 0.34
C ASP A 42 5.36 -34.77 1.63
N TYR A 43 4.06 -34.73 1.44
CA TYR A 43 3.10 -34.59 2.52
C TYR A 43 2.98 -35.86 3.38
N ALA A 44 3.19 -37.05 2.79
CA ALA A 44 3.09 -38.32 3.50
C ALA A 44 4.20 -38.49 4.54
N THR A 45 5.44 -38.19 4.16
CA THR A 45 6.58 -38.21 5.08
C THR A 45 6.42 -37.15 6.17
N ALA A 46 5.88 -35.97 5.85
CA ALA A 46 5.61 -34.92 6.82
C ALA A 46 4.57 -35.34 7.84
N GLU A 47 3.46 -35.97 7.41
CA GLU A 47 2.40 -36.45 8.28
C GLU A 47 2.91 -37.51 9.26
N GLN A 48 3.73 -38.45 8.78
CA GLN A 48 4.36 -39.47 9.61
C GLN A 48 5.31 -38.86 10.65
N ALA A 49 6.10 -37.87 10.25
CA ALA A 49 7.00 -37.15 11.18
C ALA A 49 6.21 -36.39 12.27
N LEU A 50 5.13 -35.68 11.90
CA LEU A 50 4.28 -34.97 12.86
C LEU A 50 3.59 -35.94 13.83
N LYS A 51 3.16 -37.11 13.37
CA LYS A 51 2.60 -38.17 14.21
C LYS A 51 3.61 -38.69 15.22
N GLN A 52 4.84 -38.96 14.80
CA GLN A 52 5.91 -39.39 15.71
C GLN A 52 6.22 -38.34 16.79
N ILE A 53 6.19 -37.03 16.43
CA ILE A 53 6.39 -35.95 17.41
C ILE A 53 5.22 -35.89 18.39
N SER A 54 3.98 -36.13 17.93
CA SER A 54 2.80 -36.20 18.79
C SER A 54 2.93 -37.33 19.83
N GLU A 55 3.33 -38.53 19.38
CA GLU A 55 3.55 -39.67 20.26
C GLU A 55 4.66 -39.42 21.29
N GLN A 56 5.75 -38.75 20.87
CA GLN A 56 6.83 -38.36 21.79
C GLN A 56 6.37 -37.30 22.82
N LEU A 57 5.50 -36.38 22.39
CA LEU A 57 4.96 -35.35 23.27
C LEU A 57 4.04 -35.94 24.35
N ASP A 58 3.20 -36.92 23.96
CA ASP A 58 2.29 -37.63 24.89
C ASP A 58 3.04 -38.47 25.94
N GLN A 59 4.25 -38.90 25.62
CA GLN A 59 5.13 -39.63 26.55
C GLN A 59 5.95 -38.73 27.47
N ALA A 60 6.07 -37.41 27.15
CA ALA A 60 6.88 -36.47 27.89
C ALA A 60 6.07 -35.82 29.03
N THR A 61 6.33 -36.24 30.29
CA THR A 61 5.51 -35.89 31.46
C THR A 61 5.96 -34.68 32.28
N ASN A 62 7.00 -33.92 31.90
CA ASN A 62 7.74 -33.12 32.88
C ASN A 62 7.48 -31.60 32.95
N SER A 63 6.65 -30.98 32.13
CA SER A 63 6.31 -29.55 32.25
C SER A 63 5.08 -29.17 31.43
N LEU A 64 3.98 -28.90 32.09
CA LEU A 64 2.70 -28.51 31.46
C LEU A 64 2.86 -27.31 30.50
N GLN A 65 3.58 -26.29 30.91
CA GLN A 65 3.69 -25.03 30.14
C GLN A 65 4.54 -25.16 28.88
N MET A 66 5.64 -25.92 28.93
CA MET A 66 6.46 -26.23 27.74
C MET A 66 5.77 -27.23 26.81
N SER A 67 5.06 -28.20 27.37
CA SER A 67 4.23 -29.13 26.63
C SER A 67 3.15 -28.42 25.80
N ASP A 68 2.45 -27.43 26.39
CA ASP A 68 1.42 -26.66 25.69
C ASP A 68 1.98 -25.83 24.53
N SER A 69 3.19 -25.27 24.66
CA SER A 69 3.86 -24.53 23.59
C SER A 69 4.17 -25.44 22.39
N VAL A 70 4.75 -26.61 22.64
CA VAL A 70 5.08 -27.59 21.59
C VAL A 70 3.81 -28.15 20.96
N LYS A 71 2.79 -28.46 21.78
CA LYS A 71 1.49 -28.94 21.31
C LYS A 71 0.78 -27.92 20.42
N TYR A 72 0.82 -26.65 20.81
CA TYR A 72 0.30 -25.56 19.96
C TYR A 72 0.98 -25.54 18.60
N ARG A 73 2.33 -25.57 18.55
CA ARG A 73 3.09 -25.55 17.29
C ARG A 73 2.82 -26.81 16.45
N LEU A 74 2.72 -27.96 17.07
CA LEU A 74 2.37 -29.20 16.40
C LEU A 74 0.99 -29.10 15.73
N LEU A 75 -0.03 -28.64 16.46
CA LEU A 75 -1.37 -28.46 15.93
C LEU A 75 -1.41 -27.44 14.77
N MET A 76 -0.64 -26.35 14.88
CA MET A 76 -0.54 -25.36 13.80
C MET A 76 0.10 -25.95 12.54
N GLN A 77 1.09 -26.83 12.68
CA GLN A 77 1.70 -27.49 11.53
C GLN A 77 0.81 -28.60 10.94
N GLN A 78 0.11 -29.36 11.78
CA GLN A 78 -0.89 -30.33 11.32
C GLN A 78 -2.03 -29.62 10.55
N ALA A 79 -2.48 -28.47 11.04
CA ALA A 79 -3.47 -27.65 10.35
C ALA A 79 -2.97 -27.16 8.99
N LEU A 80 -1.74 -26.65 8.93
CA LEU A 80 -1.13 -26.21 7.69
C LEU A 80 -0.95 -27.36 6.67
N LEU A 81 -0.52 -28.53 7.13
CA LEU A 81 -0.38 -29.71 6.29
C LEU A 81 -1.73 -30.16 5.73
N ALA A 82 -2.75 -30.29 6.60
CA ALA A 82 -4.11 -30.63 6.20
C ALA A 82 -4.70 -29.62 5.20
N SER A 83 -4.42 -28.33 5.40
CA SER A 83 -4.80 -27.27 4.47
C SER A 83 -4.21 -27.50 3.08
N GLN A 84 -2.91 -27.82 2.99
CA GLN A 84 -2.23 -28.10 1.71
C GLN A 84 -2.69 -29.37 1.02
N GLN A 85 -3.25 -30.30 1.78
CA GLN A 85 -3.89 -31.53 1.27
C GLN A 85 -5.38 -31.34 0.92
N ASN A 86 -5.91 -30.11 0.97
CA ASN A 86 -7.33 -29.78 0.81
C ASN A 86 -8.28 -30.47 1.82
N ALA A 87 -7.76 -30.94 2.95
CA ALA A 87 -8.53 -31.56 4.04
C ALA A 87 -9.08 -30.46 4.99
N LEU A 88 -10.01 -29.62 4.48
CA LEU A 88 -10.47 -28.41 5.15
C LEU A 88 -11.02 -28.64 6.56
N GLN A 89 -11.90 -29.62 6.73
CA GLN A 89 -12.51 -29.92 8.03
C GLN A 89 -11.46 -30.33 9.06
N GLN A 90 -10.46 -31.07 8.66
CA GLN A 90 -9.38 -31.50 9.53
C GLN A 90 -8.47 -30.34 9.91
N ALA A 91 -8.17 -29.44 8.97
CA ALA A 91 -7.42 -28.21 9.25
C ALA A 91 -8.16 -27.31 10.26
N GLU A 92 -9.47 -27.12 10.08
CA GLU A 92 -10.31 -26.34 11.01
C GLU A 92 -10.33 -26.96 12.43
N GLN A 93 -10.38 -28.28 12.53
CA GLN A 93 -10.32 -28.97 13.83
C GLN A 93 -8.99 -28.75 14.53
N TYR A 94 -7.86 -28.83 13.82
CA TYR A 94 -6.56 -28.55 14.40
C TYR A 94 -6.42 -27.09 14.83
N TYR A 95 -6.89 -26.14 14.01
CA TYR A 95 -6.91 -24.73 14.41
C TYR A 95 -7.80 -24.48 15.63
N ALA A 96 -8.95 -25.11 15.72
CA ALA A 96 -9.82 -25.00 16.90
C ALA A 96 -9.15 -25.53 18.17
N GLN A 97 -8.45 -26.68 18.08
CA GLN A 97 -7.69 -27.22 19.22
C GLN A 97 -6.52 -26.29 19.61
N ALA A 98 -5.82 -25.73 18.64
CA ALA A 98 -4.75 -24.74 18.90
C ALA A 98 -5.29 -23.49 19.61
N LYS A 99 -6.50 -23.03 19.22
CA LYS A 99 -7.19 -21.89 19.86
C LYS A 99 -7.43 -22.11 21.34
N GLU A 100 -7.84 -23.31 21.73
CA GLU A 100 -8.06 -23.64 23.14
C GLU A 100 -6.79 -23.49 23.98
N LEU A 101 -5.63 -23.90 23.44
CA LEU A 101 -4.35 -23.80 24.13
C LEU A 101 -3.90 -22.35 24.36
N ILE A 102 -4.24 -21.44 23.44
CA ILE A 102 -3.83 -20.05 23.54
C ILE A 102 -4.77 -19.15 24.35
N LYS A 103 -5.96 -19.63 24.74
CA LYS A 103 -6.94 -18.84 25.51
C LYS A 103 -6.33 -18.19 26.77
N ASN A 104 -5.43 -18.90 27.44
CA ASN A 104 -4.80 -18.45 28.66
C ASN A 104 -3.37 -17.93 28.48
N THR A 105 -2.91 -17.83 27.23
CA THR A 105 -1.55 -17.32 26.98
C THR A 105 -1.49 -15.81 27.16
N ARG A 106 -0.41 -15.34 27.75
CA ARG A 106 -0.09 -13.90 27.86
C ARG A 106 0.78 -13.41 26.70
N SER A 107 1.16 -14.28 25.80
CA SER A 107 2.04 -13.95 24.68
C SER A 107 1.22 -13.35 23.53
N GLU A 108 1.20 -12.04 23.40
CA GLU A 108 0.58 -11.32 22.28
C GLU A 108 1.06 -11.86 20.92
N ASN A 109 2.34 -12.17 20.82
CA ASN A 109 2.94 -12.69 19.60
C ASN A 109 2.30 -13.99 19.12
N ILE A 110 2.02 -14.91 20.02
CA ILE A 110 1.37 -16.20 19.70
C ILE A 110 -0.06 -15.98 19.25
N ILE A 111 -0.77 -15.07 19.92
CA ILE A 111 -2.16 -14.73 19.55
C ILE A 111 -2.20 -14.13 18.14
N ILE A 112 -1.33 -13.17 17.86
CA ILE A 112 -1.25 -12.53 16.53
C ILE A 112 -0.89 -13.56 15.46
N ASP A 113 0.13 -14.39 15.70
CA ASP A 113 0.58 -15.41 14.74
C ASP A 113 -0.52 -16.45 14.46
N TYR A 114 -1.32 -16.80 15.47
CA TYR A 114 -2.48 -17.66 15.31
C TYR A 114 -3.51 -17.05 14.35
N HIS A 115 -3.94 -15.81 14.62
CA HIS A 115 -4.96 -15.14 13.80
C HIS A 115 -4.48 -14.89 12.36
N ILE A 116 -3.19 -14.60 12.18
CA ILE A 116 -2.59 -14.49 10.85
C ILE A 116 -2.64 -15.83 10.12
N ALA A 117 -2.26 -16.92 10.76
CA ALA A 117 -2.23 -18.24 10.14
C ALA A 117 -3.64 -18.74 9.78
N VAL A 118 -4.62 -18.53 10.66
CA VAL A 118 -6.02 -18.91 10.40
C VAL A 118 -6.63 -18.01 9.32
N GLY A 119 -6.31 -16.72 9.34
CA GLY A 119 -6.73 -15.78 8.29
C GLY A 119 -6.16 -16.15 6.92
N GLU A 120 -4.87 -16.49 6.85
CA GLU A 120 -4.19 -16.98 5.63
C GLU A 120 -4.80 -18.30 5.12
N PHE A 121 -5.14 -19.21 6.03
CA PHE A 121 -5.86 -20.46 5.72
C PHE A 121 -7.23 -20.19 5.10
N TYR A 122 -8.06 -19.35 5.72
CA TYR A 122 -9.36 -19.03 5.16
C TYR A 122 -9.28 -18.27 3.84
N LEU A 123 -8.27 -17.40 3.69
CA LEU A 123 -8.05 -16.66 2.44
C LEU A 123 -7.70 -17.63 1.30
N SER A 124 -6.75 -18.54 1.52
CA SER A 124 -6.34 -19.52 0.50
C SER A 124 -7.48 -20.46 0.05
N HIS A 125 -8.52 -20.62 0.88
CA HIS A 125 -9.69 -21.43 0.57
C HIS A 125 -10.94 -20.58 0.23
N GLN A 126 -10.73 -19.29 -0.13
CA GLN A 126 -11.78 -18.38 -0.57
C GLN A 126 -12.91 -18.15 0.45
N LYS A 127 -12.67 -18.47 1.73
CA LYS A 127 -13.59 -18.17 2.84
C LYS A 127 -13.35 -16.74 3.34
N TYR A 128 -13.55 -15.76 2.45
CA TYR A 128 -13.14 -14.36 2.63
C TYR A 128 -13.67 -13.73 3.92
N ASN A 129 -14.87 -14.07 4.33
CA ASN A 129 -15.50 -13.50 5.51
C ASN A 129 -14.78 -13.92 6.80
N LEU A 130 -14.47 -15.21 6.90
CA LEU A 130 -13.70 -15.73 8.02
C LEU A 130 -12.28 -15.22 7.99
N ALA A 131 -11.66 -15.15 6.79
CA ALA A 131 -10.34 -14.57 6.60
C ALA A 131 -10.29 -13.12 7.09
N LEU A 132 -11.27 -12.28 6.68
CA LEU A 132 -11.34 -10.88 7.08
C LEU A 132 -11.42 -10.74 8.61
N SER A 133 -12.29 -11.50 9.25
CA SER A 133 -12.46 -11.46 10.71
C SER A 133 -11.16 -11.80 11.44
N GLU A 134 -10.50 -12.88 11.05
CA GLU A 134 -9.27 -13.33 11.69
C GLU A 134 -8.10 -12.35 11.40
N LEU A 135 -7.95 -11.88 10.16
CA LEU A 135 -6.91 -10.93 9.79
C LEU A 135 -7.09 -9.57 10.45
N LEU A 136 -8.32 -9.06 10.56
CA LEU A 136 -8.58 -7.80 11.26
C LEU A 136 -8.26 -7.92 12.76
N PHE A 137 -8.58 -9.06 13.39
CA PHE A 137 -8.21 -9.27 14.77
C PHE A 137 -6.68 -9.27 14.94
N GLY A 138 -5.97 -10.01 14.07
CA GLY A 138 -4.51 -10.00 14.06
C GLY A 138 -3.92 -8.61 13.80
N TYR A 139 -4.54 -7.83 12.92
CA TYR A 139 -4.14 -6.43 12.63
C TYR A 139 -4.23 -5.55 13.87
N TRP A 140 -5.40 -5.54 14.53
CA TRP A 140 -5.60 -4.72 15.73
C TRP A 140 -4.65 -5.09 16.86
N GLN A 141 -4.45 -6.38 17.09
CA GLN A 141 -3.48 -6.86 18.09
C GLN A 141 -2.04 -6.48 17.73
N ALA A 142 -1.68 -6.51 16.44
CA ALA A 142 -0.34 -6.11 16.01
C ALA A 142 -0.11 -4.60 16.13
N VAL A 143 -1.15 -3.79 15.88
CA VAL A 143 -1.10 -2.33 16.08
C VAL A 143 -0.97 -1.99 17.56
N GLU A 144 -1.83 -2.57 18.42
CA GLU A 144 -1.83 -2.33 19.86
C GLU A 144 -0.51 -2.77 20.52
N GLY A 145 0.00 -3.93 20.14
CA GLY A 145 1.26 -4.48 20.62
C GLY A 145 2.52 -3.90 19.97
N ASN A 146 2.39 -2.96 19.01
CA ASN A 146 3.51 -2.36 18.27
C ASN A 146 4.41 -3.40 17.55
N LYS A 147 3.80 -4.43 16.95
CA LYS A 147 4.49 -5.56 16.31
C LYS A 147 4.64 -5.32 14.79
N SER A 148 5.54 -4.42 14.39
CA SER A 148 5.68 -3.93 13.01
C SER A 148 5.85 -5.05 11.96
N ALA A 149 6.65 -6.08 12.23
CA ALA A 149 6.85 -7.19 11.29
C ALA A 149 5.56 -8.02 11.08
N ARG A 150 4.78 -8.25 12.15
CA ARG A 150 3.49 -8.95 12.06
C ARG A 150 2.44 -8.09 11.39
N LEU A 151 2.44 -6.79 11.69
CA LEU A 151 1.59 -5.81 11.04
C LEU A 151 1.83 -5.79 9.52
N ALA A 152 3.07 -5.77 9.08
CA ALA A 152 3.39 -5.83 7.66
C ALA A 152 2.91 -7.14 6.99
N LYS A 153 3.04 -8.28 7.69
CA LYS A 153 2.50 -9.56 7.19
C LYS A 153 0.97 -9.54 7.08
N VAL A 154 0.28 -9.03 8.09
CA VAL A 154 -1.20 -8.90 8.07
C VAL A 154 -1.64 -7.94 6.97
N ASN A 155 -0.97 -6.80 6.82
CA ASN A 155 -1.28 -5.83 5.78
C ASN A 155 -1.20 -6.46 4.38
N ARG A 156 -0.19 -7.28 4.12
CA ARG A 156 -0.06 -7.99 2.85
C ARG A 156 -1.22 -8.96 2.62
N LEU A 157 -1.64 -9.70 3.64
CA LEU A 157 -2.77 -10.64 3.52
C LEU A 157 -4.12 -9.89 3.38
N LEU A 158 -4.31 -8.79 4.11
CA LEU A 158 -5.49 -7.93 3.94
C LEU A 158 -5.51 -7.31 2.54
N ALA A 159 -4.36 -6.87 2.03
CA ALA A 159 -4.27 -6.36 0.68
C ALA A 159 -4.68 -7.42 -0.35
N GLN A 160 -4.19 -8.66 -0.22
CA GLN A 160 -4.58 -9.76 -1.08
C GLN A 160 -6.11 -10.01 -1.01
N LEU A 161 -6.67 -10.04 0.20
CA LEU A 161 -8.11 -10.23 0.40
C LEU A 161 -8.91 -9.12 -0.29
N PHE A 162 -8.53 -7.86 -0.12
CA PHE A 162 -9.22 -6.74 -0.74
C PHE A 162 -9.02 -6.69 -2.27
N GLU A 163 -7.88 -7.13 -2.76
CA GLU A 163 -7.60 -7.28 -4.19
C GLU A 163 -8.51 -8.34 -4.82
N GLU A 164 -8.62 -9.53 -4.22
CA GLU A 164 -9.50 -10.61 -4.68
C GLU A 164 -10.98 -10.20 -4.68
N ARG A 165 -11.34 -9.27 -3.81
CA ARG A 165 -12.68 -8.67 -3.71
C ARG A 165 -12.87 -7.41 -4.56
N ARG A 166 -11.91 -7.05 -5.37
CA ARG A 166 -11.93 -5.86 -6.24
C ARG A 166 -12.02 -4.51 -5.50
N VAL A 167 -11.72 -4.46 -4.20
CA VAL A 167 -11.63 -3.22 -3.42
C VAL A 167 -10.20 -2.68 -3.50
N LEU A 168 -9.84 -2.24 -4.71
CA LEU A 168 -8.45 -1.99 -5.11
C LEU A 168 -7.78 -0.85 -4.32
N ASP A 169 -8.55 0.17 -3.94
CA ASP A 169 -8.00 1.30 -3.17
C ASP A 169 -7.57 0.86 -1.76
N LYS A 170 -8.36 -0.01 -1.12
CA LYS A 170 -7.99 -0.57 0.18
C LYS A 170 -6.82 -1.53 0.08
N ALA A 171 -6.75 -2.32 -0.97
CA ALA A 171 -5.60 -3.18 -1.23
C ALA A 171 -4.30 -2.37 -1.34
N LEU A 172 -4.31 -1.25 -2.10
CA LEU A 172 -3.17 -0.35 -2.21
C LEU A 172 -2.78 0.29 -0.87
N GLU A 173 -3.76 0.68 -0.06
CA GLU A 173 -3.50 1.25 1.27
C GLU A 173 -2.72 0.27 2.16
N TYR A 174 -3.17 -0.98 2.22
CA TYR A 174 -2.47 -2.02 3.00
C TYR A 174 -1.11 -2.41 2.40
N LEU A 175 -0.99 -2.46 1.06
CA LEU A 175 0.30 -2.70 0.40
C LEU A 175 1.31 -1.59 0.66
N SER A 176 0.86 -0.33 0.64
CA SER A 176 1.73 0.80 0.96
C SER A 176 2.29 0.70 2.38
N GLN A 177 1.42 0.38 3.36
CA GLN A 177 1.86 0.17 4.75
C GLN A 177 2.83 -1.02 4.89
N ALA A 178 2.62 -2.08 4.10
CA ALA A 178 3.55 -3.21 4.07
C ALA A 178 4.87 -2.82 3.41
N ALA A 179 4.84 -2.08 2.31
CA ALA A 179 6.02 -1.60 1.60
C ALA A 179 6.91 -0.73 2.49
N ASP A 180 6.32 0.21 3.25
CA ASP A 180 7.04 1.07 4.19
C ASP A 180 7.87 0.27 5.21
N PHE A 181 7.36 -0.87 5.67
CA PHE A 181 8.12 -1.76 6.54
C PHE A 181 9.24 -2.48 5.80
N TYR A 182 8.92 -3.09 4.63
CA TYR A 182 9.90 -3.91 3.89
C TYR A 182 10.96 -3.08 3.17
N ASP A 183 10.75 -1.78 2.96
CA ASP A 183 11.76 -0.84 2.43
C ASP A 183 13.00 -0.76 3.34
N SER A 184 12.84 -1.00 4.62
CA SER A 184 13.97 -1.14 5.56
C SER A 184 14.81 -2.41 5.34
N TYR A 185 14.37 -3.32 4.48
CA TYR A 185 15.02 -4.61 4.19
C TYR A 185 15.25 -4.77 2.67
N PRO A 186 16.20 -4.04 2.08
CA PRO A 186 16.36 -3.96 0.61
C PRO A 186 16.64 -5.28 -0.10
N ASN A 187 17.10 -6.31 0.63
CA ASN A 187 17.30 -7.64 0.07
C ASN A 187 16.11 -8.60 0.27
N SER A 188 14.99 -8.10 0.78
CA SER A 188 13.79 -8.91 1.02
C SER A 188 13.05 -9.20 -0.29
N PRO A 189 12.84 -10.47 -0.65
CA PRO A 189 12.01 -10.81 -1.81
C PRO A 189 10.54 -10.39 -1.64
N ILE A 190 10.12 -10.09 -0.41
CA ILE A 190 8.75 -9.67 -0.11
C ILE A 190 8.49 -8.26 -0.62
N LEU A 191 9.46 -7.36 -0.56
CA LEU A 191 9.31 -6.01 -1.11
C LEU A 191 9.04 -6.06 -2.61
N ALA A 192 9.79 -6.87 -3.36
CA ALA A 192 9.57 -7.05 -4.79
C ALA A 192 8.16 -7.62 -5.08
N GLN A 193 7.66 -8.56 -4.27
CA GLN A 193 6.29 -9.07 -4.41
C GLN A 193 5.23 -8.01 -4.11
N VAL A 194 5.43 -7.18 -3.08
CA VAL A 194 4.52 -6.08 -2.74
C VAL A 194 4.49 -5.06 -3.89
N MET A 195 5.64 -4.70 -4.45
CA MET A 195 5.72 -3.80 -5.60
C MET A 195 5.03 -4.39 -6.85
N GLU A 196 5.22 -5.69 -7.12
CA GLU A 196 4.53 -6.40 -8.21
C GLU A 196 3.01 -6.32 -8.03
N GLN A 197 2.49 -6.63 -6.83
CA GLN A 197 1.06 -6.52 -6.53
C GLN A 197 0.53 -5.08 -6.68
N MET A 198 1.28 -4.07 -6.21
CA MET A 198 0.89 -2.67 -6.44
C MET A 198 0.83 -2.33 -7.94
N GLY A 199 1.79 -2.81 -8.72
CA GLY A 199 1.79 -2.68 -10.17
C GLY A 199 0.56 -3.31 -10.81
N ASP A 200 0.20 -4.52 -10.41
CA ASP A 200 -0.98 -5.26 -10.91
C ASP A 200 -2.28 -4.53 -10.57
N ILE A 201 -2.38 -3.96 -9.37
CA ILE A 201 -3.56 -3.17 -8.97
C ILE A 201 -3.64 -1.87 -9.78
N TYR A 202 -2.53 -1.14 -9.95
CA TYR A 202 -2.52 0.06 -10.78
C TYR A 202 -2.86 -0.24 -12.24
N PHE A 203 -2.39 -1.37 -12.76
CA PHE A 203 -2.77 -1.83 -14.10
C PHE A 203 -4.29 -2.05 -14.21
N ARG A 204 -4.90 -2.75 -13.23
CA ARG A 204 -6.36 -2.97 -13.19
C ARG A 204 -7.16 -1.66 -13.02
N GLN A 205 -6.59 -0.65 -12.39
CA GLN A 205 -7.20 0.69 -12.28
C GLN A 205 -7.03 1.53 -13.57
N GLY A 206 -6.35 1.02 -14.59
CA GLY A 206 -6.02 1.78 -15.81
C GLY A 206 -4.92 2.83 -15.61
N LYS A 207 -4.26 2.86 -14.46
CA LYS A 207 -3.15 3.77 -14.15
C LYS A 207 -1.83 3.18 -14.63
N TYR A 208 -1.75 2.95 -15.95
CA TYR A 208 -0.69 2.17 -16.59
C TYR A 208 0.73 2.69 -16.31
N ASN A 209 0.90 4.01 -16.20
CA ASN A 209 2.22 4.58 -15.94
C ASN A 209 2.69 4.37 -14.51
N LEU A 210 1.77 4.33 -13.53
CA LEU A 210 2.11 3.92 -12.17
C LEU A 210 2.46 2.42 -12.12
N ALA A 211 1.72 1.60 -12.86
CA ALA A 211 2.05 0.18 -13.00
C ALA A 211 3.48 -0.02 -13.56
N LEU A 212 3.87 0.72 -14.62
CA LEU A 212 5.23 0.68 -15.15
C LEU A 212 6.29 1.00 -14.09
N VAL A 213 6.08 2.06 -13.30
CA VAL A 213 7.03 2.44 -12.23
C VAL A 213 7.25 1.29 -11.25
N HIS A 214 6.17 0.66 -10.80
CA HIS A 214 6.27 -0.45 -9.85
C HIS A 214 6.93 -1.68 -10.49
N TYR A 215 6.59 -2.03 -11.72
CA TYR A 215 7.21 -3.16 -12.42
C TYR A 215 8.70 -2.95 -12.69
N PHE A 216 9.13 -1.73 -13.04
CA PHE A 216 10.55 -1.42 -13.17
C PHE A 216 11.28 -1.50 -11.84
N ASN A 217 10.69 -1.01 -10.77
CA ASN A 217 11.26 -1.15 -9.43
C ASN A 217 11.46 -2.64 -9.05
N VAL A 218 10.54 -3.52 -9.45
CA VAL A 218 10.72 -4.97 -9.25
C VAL A 218 11.90 -5.51 -10.05
N LEU A 219 12.07 -5.10 -11.31
CA LEU A 219 13.22 -5.55 -12.13
C LEU A 219 14.57 -5.07 -11.59
N ASP A 220 14.60 -3.87 -11.01
CA ASP A 220 15.80 -3.28 -10.45
C ASP A 220 16.16 -3.84 -9.07
N HIS A 221 15.23 -4.61 -8.47
CA HIS A 221 15.45 -5.17 -7.14
C HIS A 221 16.32 -6.43 -7.21
N ASP A 222 17.41 -6.48 -6.43
CA ASP A 222 18.40 -7.57 -6.43
C ASP A 222 17.82 -8.97 -6.19
N SER A 223 16.75 -9.09 -5.39
CA SER A 223 16.10 -10.37 -5.13
C SER A 223 15.38 -10.92 -6.36
N SER A 224 14.85 -10.05 -7.22
CA SER A 224 14.10 -10.40 -8.42
C SER A 224 15.02 -11.02 -9.48
N ALA A 225 16.26 -10.56 -9.61
CA ALA A 225 17.24 -11.09 -10.56
C ALA A 225 17.53 -12.60 -10.36
N ARG A 226 17.26 -13.13 -9.16
CA ARG A 226 17.44 -14.55 -8.81
C ARG A 226 16.17 -15.39 -8.99
N ASN A 227 15.03 -14.76 -9.25
CA ASN A 227 13.73 -15.43 -9.40
C ASN A 227 13.28 -15.35 -10.86
N ILE A 228 13.64 -16.37 -11.65
CA ILE A 228 13.33 -16.44 -13.08
C ILE A 228 11.83 -16.31 -13.35
N LYS A 229 10.96 -16.96 -12.55
CA LYS A 229 9.50 -16.88 -12.69
C LYS A 229 9.03 -15.42 -12.54
N GLN A 230 9.54 -14.69 -11.56
CA GLN A 230 9.18 -13.30 -11.33
C GLN A 230 9.66 -12.37 -12.46
N VAL A 231 10.90 -12.56 -12.93
CA VAL A 231 11.42 -11.78 -14.07
C VAL A 231 10.55 -11.94 -15.30
N ILE A 232 10.15 -13.18 -15.63
CA ILE A 232 9.27 -13.43 -16.77
C ILE A 232 7.89 -12.78 -16.54
N SER A 233 7.30 -12.98 -15.34
CA SER A 233 6.00 -12.37 -14.98
C SER A 233 6.01 -10.86 -15.20
N ILE A 234 7.02 -10.18 -14.67
CA ILE A 234 7.15 -8.72 -14.78
C ILE A 234 7.35 -8.26 -16.23
N ARG A 235 8.16 -8.97 -17.01
CA ARG A 235 8.32 -8.63 -18.44
C ARG A 235 7.01 -8.76 -19.19
N LEU A 236 6.20 -9.80 -18.92
CA LEU A 236 4.87 -9.95 -19.50
C LEU A 236 3.91 -8.85 -19.01
N ASN A 237 3.98 -8.44 -17.74
CA ASN A 237 3.20 -7.33 -17.20
C ASN A 237 3.59 -6.00 -17.86
N LEU A 238 4.89 -5.76 -18.10
CA LEU A 238 5.37 -4.61 -18.85
C LEU A 238 4.85 -4.63 -20.30
N ALA A 239 4.94 -5.78 -20.97
CA ALA A 239 4.41 -5.94 -22.34
C ALA A 239 2.91 -5.64 -22.38
N ALA A 240 2.13 -6.19 -21.43
CA ALA A 240 0.70 -5.91 -21.29
C ALA A 240 0.42 -4.41 -21.07
N THR A 241 1.22 -3.77 -20.23
CA THR A 241 1.06 -2.35 -19.91
C THR A 241 1.38 -1.45 -21.09
N TYR A 242 2.45 -1.74 -21.84
CA TYR A 242 2.77 -1.02 -23.07
C TYR A 242 1.74 -1.25 -24.15
N LEU A 243 1.14 -2.44 -24.23
CA LEU A 243 0.03 -2.72 -25.15
C LEU A 243 -1.17 -1.82 -24.85
N GLN A 244 -1.52 -1.64 -23.58
CA GLN A 244 -2.59 -0.71 -23.17
C GLN A 244 -2.25 0.76 -23.41
N LEU A 245 -0.98 1.10 -23.44
CA LEU A 245 -0.48 2.45 -23.78
C LEU A 245 -0.28 2.67 -25.28
N TYR A 246 -0.68 1.70 -26.11
CA TYR A 246 -0.50 1.72 -27.57
C TYR A 246 0.96 1.84 -28.01
N ASN A 247 1.91 1.47 -27.14
CA ASN A 247 3.33 1.42 -27.47
C ASN A 247 3.73 -0.01 -27.89
N TYR A 248 3.33 -0.38 -29.09
CA TYR A 248 3.53 -1.71 -29.63
C TYR A 248 5.00 -2.13 -29.73
N PRO A 249 5.95 -1.27 -30.14
CA PRO A 249 7.36 -1.65 -30.20
C PRO A 249 7.94 -2.05 -28.84
N LEU A 250 7.59 -1.33 -27.77
CA LEU A 250 8.04 -1.71 -26.43
C LEU A 250 7.30 -2.94 -25.91
N ALA A 251 6.00 -3.07 -26.23
CA ALA A 251 5.25 -4.27 -25.86
C ALA A 251 5.87 -5.53 -26.49
N GLU A 252 6.22 -5.48 -27.78
CA GLU A 252 6.89 -6.56 -28.50
C GLU A 252 8.26 -6.88 -27.91
N GLN A 253 9.08 -5.86 -27.66
CA GLN A 253 10.42 -6.03 -27.09
C GLN A 253 10.40 -6.71 -25.71
N TYR A 254 9.46 -6.34 -24.83
CA TYR A 254 9.35 -6.98 -23.51
C TYR A 254 8.78 -8.38 -23.60
N LEU A 255 7.88 -8.63 -24.55
CA LEU A 255 7.36 -9.96 -24.84
C LEU A 255 8.45 -10.90 -25.34
N GLU A 256 9.25 -10.49 -26.34
CA GLU A 256 10.40 -11.26 -26.84
C GLU A 256 11.37 -11.59 -25.71
N ARG A 257 11.74 -10.60 -24.90
CA ARG A 257 12.63 -10.83 -23.74
C ARG A 257 12.04 -11.78 -22.69
N ALA A 258 10.73 -11.87 -22.58
CA ALA A 258 10.08 -12.85 -21.72
C ALA A 258 10.12 -14.24 -22.35
N GLU A 259 9.89 -14.34 -23.65
CA GLU A 259 9.88 -15.61 -24.40
C GLU A 259 11.26 -16.26 -24.47
N ASP A 260 12.32 -15.48 -24.67
CA ASP A 260 13.72 -15.96 -24.65
C ASP A 260 14.02 -16.77 -23.38
N VAL A 261 13.45 -16.36 -22.24
CA VAL A 261 13.63 -17.06 -20.97
C VAL A 261 12.61 -18.19 -20.79
N LEU A 262 11.38 -18.02 -21.32
CA LEU A 262 10.32 -19.04 -21.29
C LEU A 262 10.66 -20.27 -22.12
N GLU A 263 11.49 -20.15 -23.16
CA GLU A 263 11.95 -21.27 -23.99
C GLU A 263 12.69 -22.32 -23.15
N PHE A 264 13.46 -21.86 -22.17
CA PHE A 264 14.25 -22.70 -21.25
C PHE A 264 13.52 -23.03 -19.93
N SER A 265 12.26 -22.62 -19.80
CA SER A 265 11.48 -22.75 -18.56
C SER A 265 10.15 -23.46 -18.84
N ASP A 266 9.83 -24.46 -18.01
CA ASP A 266 8.52 -25.12 -18.12
C ASP A 266 7.52 -24.54 -17.12
N ILE A 267 6.95 -23.36 -17.46
CA ILE A 267 5.96 -22.64 -16.64
C ILE A 267 4.72 -22.40 -17.51
N PRO A 268 3.76 -23.35 -17.55
CA PRO A 268 2.61 -23.29 -18.44
C PRO A 268 1.76 -22.01 -18.29
N GLU A 269 1.56 -21.55 -17.07
CA GLU A 269 0.81 -20.33 -16.78
C GLU A 269 1.38 -19.10 -17.49
N LEU A 270 2.71 -18.92 -17.46
CA LEU A 270 3.37 -17.79 -18.11
C LEU A 270 3.43 -17.98 -19.65
N LYS A 271 3.51 -19.24 -20.12
CA LYS A 271 3.39 -19.55 -21.56
C LYS A 271 2.02 -19.18 -22.11
N ALA A 272 0.95 -19.44 -21.35
CA ALA A 272 -0.41 -19.03 -21.72
C ALA A 272 -0.54 -17.50 -21.77
N LYS A 273 0.01 -16.80 -20.77
CA LYS A 273 0.01 -15.34 -20.70
C LYS A 273 0.80 -14.72 -21.88
N ALA A 274 1.96 -15.28 -22.23
CA ALA A 274 2.73 -14.84 -23.40
C ALA A 274 1.96 -15.02 -24.71
N ALA A 275 1.28 -16.18 -24.87
CA ALA A 275 0.43 -16.41 -26.06
C ALA A 275 -0.71 -15.39 -26.15
N LEU A 276 -1.35 -15.01 -25.04
CA LEU A 276 -2.35 -13.95 -25.01
C LEU A 276 -1.77 -12.58 -25.43
N MET A 277 -0.57 -12.26 -24.98
CA MET A 277 0.09 -11.01 -25.38
C MET A 277 0.40 -10.99 -26.88
N LYS A 278 0.85 -12.12 -27.44
CA LYS A 278 1.01 -12.27 -28.90
C LYS A 278 -0.29 -12.07 -29.65
N ALA A 279 -1.36 -12.67 -29.17
CA ALA A 279 -2.68 -12.47 -29.78
C ALA A 279 -3.11 -11.00 -29.70
N GLY A 280 -2.88 -10.32 -28.58
CA GLY A 280 -3.15 -8.90 -28.43
C GLY A 280 -2.35 -8.03 -29.41
N LEU A 281 -1.04 -8.27 -29.53
CA LEU A 281 -0.20 -7.55 -30.51
C LEU A 281 -0.67 -7.80 -31.95
N ALA A 282 -0.93 -9.06 -32.33
CA ALA A 282 -1.43 -9.43 -33.66
C ALA A 282 -2.77 -8.74 -33.99
N PHE A 283 -3.63 -8.55 -32.99
CA PHE A 283 -4.88 -7.82 -33.16
C PHE A 283 -4.67 -6.39 -33.63
N TYR A 284 -3.73 -5.68 -33.03
CA TYR A 284 -3.40 -4.31 -33.46
C TYR A 284 -2.63 -4.23 -34.75
N GLN A 285 -1.94 -5.31 -35.13
CA GLN A 285 -1.28 -5.45 -36.41
C GLN A 285 -2.26 -5.87 -37.54
N ASN A 286 -3.55 -6.07 -37.23
CA ASN A 286 -4.60 -6.58 -38.08
C ASN A 286 -4.32 -7.98 -38.68
N ASP A 287 -3.51 -8.79 -37.99
CA ASP A 287 -3.29 -10.19 -38.36
C ASP A 287 -4.27 -11.11 -37.60
N SER A 288 -5.47 -11.22 -38.14
CA SER A 288 -6.55 -12.03 -37.56
C SER A 288 -6.18 -13.51 -37.40
N GLN A 289 -5.34 -14.05 -38.30
CA GLN A 289 -4.93 -15.44 -38.25
C GLN A 289 -3.97 -15.69 -37.06
N ALA A 290 -3.03 -14.80 -36.83
CA ALA A 290 -2.14 -14.85 -35.67
C ALA A 290 -2.90 -14.64 -34.35
N VAL A 291 -3.92 -13.75 -34.34
CA VAL A 291 -4.81 -13.58 -33.14
C VAL A 291 -5.47 -14.92 -32.82
N ILE A 292 -6.13 -15.55 -33.76
CA ILE A 292 -6.88 -16.80 -33.56
C ILE A 292 -5.94 -17.93 -33.15
N SER A 293 -4.78 -18.06 -33.78
CA SER A 293 -3.80 -19.10 -33.49
C SER A 293 -3.25 -18.99 -32.06
N ASN A 294 -2.79 -17.79 -31.68
CA ASN A 294 -2.19 -17.57 -30.37
C ASN A 294 -3.23 -17.61 -29.22
N ALA A 295 -4.45 -17.12 -29.45
CA ALA A 295 -5.50 -17.20 -28.46
C ALA A 295 -5.97 -18.66 -28.24
N ASN A 296 -6.04 -19.49 -29.29
CA ASN A 296 -6.32 -20.92 -29.15
C ASN A 296 -5.17 -21.63 -28.39
N LYS A 297 -3.91 -21.32 -28.67
CA LYS A 297 -2.76 -21.85 -27.94
C LYS A 297 -2.84 -21.54 -26.45
N ALA A 298 -3.24 -20.31 -26.09
CA ALA A 298 -3.44 -19.94 -24.68
C ALA A 298 -4.55 -20.75 -24.02
N LEU A 299 -5.68 -20.99 -24.75
CA LEU A 299 -6.79 -21.84 -24.26
C LEU A 299 -6.38 -23.29 -24.09
N GLU A 300 -5.62 -23.84 -25.02
CA GLU A 300 -5.12 -25.22 -24.94
C GLU A 300 -4.27 -25.41 -23.67
N ILE A 301 -3.33 -24.49 -23.44
CA ILE A 301 -2.49 -24.52 -22.23
C ILE A 301 -3.35 -24.38 -20.97
N ALA A 302 -4.31 -23.43 -20.96
CA ALA A 302 -5.17 -23.21 -19.81
C ALA A 302 -6.10 -24.40 -19.49
N ASN A 303 -6.55 -25.14 -20.51
CA ASN A 303 -7.41 -26.31 -20.34
C ASN A 303 -6.63 -27.55 -19.90
N ALA A 304 -5.33 -27.61 -20.17
CA ALA A 304 -4.45 -28.70 -19.75
C ALA A 304 -4.04 -28.62 -18.27
N GLN A 305 -4.26 -27.46 -17.60
CA GLN A 305 -3.92 -27.26 -16.20
C GLN A 305 -5.06 -27.74 -15.28
N PRO A 306 -4.72 -28.35 -14.10
CA PRO A 306 -5.72 -28.78 -13.14
C PRO A 306 -6.42 -27.60 -12.44
N GLU A 307 -5.76 -26.46 -12.34
CA GLU A 307 -6.31 -25.23 -11.78
C GLU A 307 -7.06 -24.44 -12.85
N GLU A 308 -8.22 -23.91 -12.47
CA GLU A 308 -9.05 -23.15 -13.40
C GLU A 308 -8.46 -21.75 -13.64
N GLN A 309 -7.85 -21.58 -14.81
CA GLN A 309 -7.28 -20.28 -15.22
C GLN A 309 -8.36 -19.39 -15.87
N LEU A 310 -9.31 -18.92 -15.04
CA LEU A 310 -10.49 -18.18 -15.52
C LEU A 310 -10.12 -16.93 -16.31
N SER A 311 -9.18 -16.12 -15.81
CA SER A 311 -8.76 -14.87 -16.47
C SER A 311 -8.09 -15.12 -17.82
N VAL A 312 -7.30 -16.20 -17.97
CA VAL A 312 -6.70 -16.59 -19.24
C VAL A 312 -7.79 -16.98 -20.25
N LYS A 313 -8.77 -17.78 -19.81
CA LYS A 313 -9.89 -18.21 -20.64
C LYS A 313 -10.77 -17.03 -21.08
N GLN A 314 -11.05 -16.08 -20.19
CA GLN A 314 -11.80 -14.87 -20.52
C GLN A 314 -11.08 -14.05 -21.59
N ASN A 315 -9.81 -13.71 -21.37
CA ASN A 315 -9.03 -12.92 -22.33
C ASN A 315 -8.88 -13.63 -23.67
N ALA A 316 -8.69 -14.95 -23.67
CA ALA A 316 -8.59 -15.73 -24.89
C ALA A 316 -9.90 -15.73 -25.70
N TYR A 317 -11.06 -15.93 -25.06
CA TYR A 317 -12.35 -15.86 -25.75
C TYR A 317 -12.67 -14.46 -26.26
N GLN A 318 -12.27 -13.42 -25.54
CA GLN A 318 -12.39 -12.04 -26.01
C GLN A 318 -11.56 -11.81 -27.27
N LEU A 319 -10.28 -12.19 -27.25
CA LEU A 319 -9.39 -12.06 -28.41
C LEU A 319 -9.83 -12.92 -29.59
N LEU A 320 -10.33 -14.14 -29.36
CA LEU A 320 -10.92 -14.97 -30.42
C LEU A 320 -12.14 -14.29 -31.03
N SER A 321 -13.02 -13.71 -30.23
CA SER A 321 -14.16 -12.95 -30.75
C SER A 321 -13.70 -11.83 -31.66
N LEU A 322 -12.74 -11.03 -31.24
CA LEU A 322 -12.19 -9.92 -32.03
C LEU A 322 -11.45 -10.41 -33.30
N GLY A 323 -10.64 -11.47 -33.19
CA GLY A 323 -9.93 -12.05 -34.35
C GLY A 323 -10.88 -12.64 -35.40
N TYR A 324 -11.95 -13.31 -34.96
CA TYR A 324 -12.97 -13.80 -35.89
C TYR A 324 -13.81 -12.66 -36.52
N GLU A 325 -14.02 -11.57 -35.77
CA GLU A 325 -14.66 -10.37 -36.31
C GLU A 325 -13.80 -9.73 -37.40
N GLN A 326 -12.50 -9.54 -37.14
CA GLN A 326 -11.56 -9.00 -38.14
C GLN A 326 -11.50 -9.87 -39.41
N SER A 327 -11.65 -11.19 -39.27
CA SER A 327 -11.68 -12.13 -40.40
C SER A 327 -13.07 -12.31 -41.01
N ALA A 328 -14.05 -11.48 -40.65
CA ALA A 328 -15.45 -11.52 -41.06
C ALA A 328 -16.18 -12.84 -40.76
N GLN A 329 -15.70 -13.64 -39.82
CA GLN A 329 -16.31 -14.89 -39.38
C GLN A 329 -17.27 -14.64 -38.21
N TYR A 330 -18.33 -13.86 -38.42
CA TYR A 330 -19.21 -13.32 -37.38
C TYR A 330 -19.90 -14.39 -36.49
N ALA A 331 -20.20 -15.57 -37.04
CA ALA A 331 -20.81 -16.66 -36.27
C ALA A 331 -19.87 -17.17 -35.18
N LEU A 332 -18.59 -17.35 -35.48
CA LEU A 332 -17.55 -17.76 -34.55
C LEU A 332 -17.20 -16.64 -33.57
N SER A 333 -17.17 -15.40 -34.06
CA SER A 333 -17.01 -14.22 -33.20
C SER A 333 -18.11 -14.18 -32.12
N LEU A 334 -19.39 -14.26 -32.52
CA LEU A 334 -20.52 -14.25 -31.60
C LEU A 334 -20.50 -15.44 -30.60
N GLN A 335 -20.09 -16.62 -31.05
CA GLN A 335 -19.96 -17.78 -30.18
C GLN A 335 -18.93 -17.56 -29.11
N ASN A 336 -17.76 -17.02 -29.45
CA ASN A 336 -16.69 -16.73 -28.47
C ASN A 336 -17.06 -15.57 -27.55
N LEU A 337 -17.75 -14.54 -28.06
CA LEU A 337 -18.28 -13.44 -27.25
C LEU A 337 -19.28 -13.95 -26.20
N ARG A 338 -20.15 -14.89 -26.55
CA ARG A 338 -21.08 -15.51 -25.60
C ARG A 338 -20.35 -16.30 -24.52
N ARG A 339 -19.28 -17.03 -24.87
CA ARG A 339 -18.43 -17.74 -23.91
C ARG A 339 -17.75 -16.76 -22.94
N TYR A 340 -17.17 -15.70 -23.49
CA TYR A 340 -16.60 -14.61 -22.70
C TYR A 340 -17.60 -14.00 -21.73
N ASN A 341 -18.77 -13.58 -22.21
CA ASN A 341 -19.82 -12.98 -21.40
C ASN A 341 -20.34 -13.93 -20.31
N ASN A 342 -20.41 -15.23 -20.61
CA ASN A 342 -20.79 -16.23 -19.61
C ASN A 342 -19.77 -16.30 -18.46
N LEU A 343 -18.47 -16.35 -18.78
CA LEU A 343 -17.41 -16.35 -17.76
C LEU A 343 -17.39 -15.07 -16.94
N VAL A 344 -17.56 -13.90 -17.59
CA VAL A 344 -17.67 -12.61 -16.91
C VAL A 344 -18.91 -12.59 -15.99
N SER A 345 -20.04 -13.14 -16.42
CA SER A 345 -21.26 -13.22 -15.60
C SER A 345 -21.08 -14.11 -14.36
N ILE A 346 -20.33 -15.20 -14.47
CA ILE A 346 -20.01 -16.09 -13.36
C ILE A 346 -19.14 -15.33 -12.35
N GLU A 347 -18.04 -14.73 -12.82
CA GLU A 347 -17.15 -13.92 -11.98
C GLU A 347 -17.92 -12.78 -11.28
N GLN A 348 -18.78 -12.06 -12.01
CA GLN A 348 -19.57 -10.98 -11.43
C GLN A 348 -20.57 -11.46 -10.35
N LYS A 349 -21.17 -12.64 -10.53
CA LYS A 349 -22.03 -13.22 -9.50
C LYS A 349 -21.24 -13.58 -8.24
N GLU A 350 -20.07 -14.18 -8.40
CA GLU A 350 -19.18 -14.51 -7.27
C GLU A 350 -18.73 -13.24 -6.54
N LEU A 351 -18.33 -12.19 -7.27
CA LEU A 351 -17.95 -10.90 -6.71
C LEU A 351 -19.11 -10.26 -5.94
N ASN A 352 -20.32 -10.30 -6.47
CA ASN A 352 -21.51 -9.75 -5.80
C ASN A 352 -21.85 -10.48 -4.52
N GLN A 353 -21.80 -11.83 -4.53
CA GLN A 353 -21.99 -12.63 -3.30
C GLN A 353 -20.93 -12.31 -2.24
N ILE A 354 -19.68 -12.26 -2.65
CA ILE A 354 -18.54 -11.94 -1.79
C ILE A 354 -18.71 -10.53 -1.20
N SER A 355 -19.11 -9.54 -2.01
CA SER A 355 -19.29 -8.15 -1.56
C SER A 355 -20.41 -8.02 -0.53
N GLU A 356 -21.54 -8.67 -0.75
CA GLU A 356 -22.70 -8.61 0.15
C GLU A 356 -22.43 -9.30 1.48
N ASP A 357 -21.81 -10.48 1.44
CA ASP A 357 -21.45 -11.23 2.65
C ASP A 357 -20.43 -10.52 3.52
N ALA A 358 -19.48 -9.82 2.90
CA ALA A 358 -18.47 -9.09 3.66
C ALA A 358 -19.03 -7.85 4.35
N PHE A 359 -19.95 -7.14 3.68
CA PHE A 359 -20.64 -6.03 4.30
C PHE A 359 -21.48 -6.49 5.51
N ARG A 360 -22.13 -7.65 5.37
CA ARG A 360 -22.90 -8.27 6.45
C ARG A 360 -22.02 -8.62 7.66
N GLN A 361 -20.84 -9.20 7.45
CA GLN A 361 -19.93 -9.54 8.55
C GLN A 361 -19.23 -8.31 9.16
N GLN A 362 -18.87 -7.33 8.37
CA GLN A 362 -18.34 -6.07 8.90
C GLN A 362 -19.39 -5.39 9.79
N LYS A 363 -20.66 -5.50 9.41
CA LYS A 363 -21.79 -5.04 10.22
C LYS A 363 -21.96 -5.88 11.49
N GLU A 364 -21.97 -7.22 11.39
CA GLU A 364 -22.05 -8.12 12.55
C GLU A 364 -20.87 -7.94 13.52
N PHE A 365 -19.67 -7.76 13.01
CA PHE A 365 -18.48 -7.50 13.83
C PHE A 365 -18.58 -6.13 14.53
N ALA A 366 -19.03 -5.11 13.83
CA ALA A 366 -19.29 -3.80 14.44
C ALA A 366 -20.41 -3.89 15.50
N GLU A 367 -21.50 -4.61 15.21
CA GLU A 367 -22.60 -4.85 16.15
C GLU A 367 -22.14 -5.68 17.37
N GLN A 368 -21.35 -6.72 17.18
CA GLN A 368 -20.76 -7.50 18.29
C GLN A 368 -19.81 -6.64 19.13
N THR A 369 -18.99 -5.82 18.51
CA THR A 369 -18.07 -4.91 19.22
C THR A 369 -18.84 -3.87 20.00
N ILE A 370 -19.90 -3.29 19.43
CA ILE A 370 -20.81 -2.36 20.13
C ILE A 370 -21.55 -3.08 21.26
N HIS A 371 -21.97 -4.32 21.04
CA HIS A 371 -22.65 -5.13 22.05
C HIS A 371 -21.72 -5.49 23.21
N TYR A 372 -20.45 -5.86 22.92
CA TYR A 372 -19.42 -6.09 23.96
C TYR A 372 -19.10 -4.82 24.74
N ILE A 373 -18.98 -3.68 24.07
CA ILE A 373 -18.78 -2.39 24.73
C ILE A 373 -20.02 -2.04 25.57
N GLY A 374 -21.21 -2.30 25.04
CA GLY A 374 -22.47 -2.12 25.76
C GLY A 374 -22.62 -3.02 26.99
N GLN A 375 -22.25 -4.30 26.88
CA GLN A 375 -22.22 -5.23 28.02
C GLN A 375 -21.16 -4.87 29.07
N ALA A 376 -19.96 -4.46 28.64
CA ALA A 376 -18.92 -3.99 29.55
C ALA A 376 -19.36 -2.73 30.30
N GLN A 377 -20.00 -1.79 29.61
CA GLN A 377 -20.57 -0.59 30.23
C GLN A 377 -21.77 -0.91 31.15
N GLN A 378 -22.60 -1.90 30.81
CA GLN A 378 -23.67 -2.35 31.71
C GLN A 378 -23.12 -3.06 32.93
N LEU A 379 -22.09 -3.90 32.77
CA LEU A 379 -21.43 -4.56 33.91
C LEU A 379 -20.74 -3.52 34.82
N GLU A 380 -20.11 -2.54 34.23
CA GLU A 380 -19.51 -1.41 34.97
C GLU A 380 -20.59 -0.56 35.68
N LYS A 381 -21.73 -0.30 35.01
CA LYS A 381 -22.86 0.36 35.65
C LYS A 381 -23.44 -0.46 36.81
N VAL A 382 -23.64 -1.76 36.63
CA VAL A 382 -24.18 -2.62 37.73
C VAL A 382 -23.21 -2.71 38.90
N THR A 383 -21.91 -2.86 38.65
CA THR A 383 -20.89 -2.87 39.72
C THR A 383 -20.76 -1.50 40.40
N VAL A 384 -20.87 -0.41 39.59
CA VAL A 384 -20.88 0.96 40.12
C VAL A 384 -22.17 1.26 40.89
N GLU A 385 -23.33 0.73 40.51
CA GLU A 385 -24.58 0.89 41.26
C GLU A 385 -24.60 0.12 42.57
N HIS A 386 -24.09 -1.12 42.59
CA HIS A 386 -23.90 -1.84 43.85
C HIS A 386 -22.94 -1.15 44.80
N ALA A 387 -21.84 -0.59 44.28
CA ALA A 387 -20.93 0.23 45.06
C ALA A 387 -21.55 1.58 45.48
N LYS A 388 -22.47 2.13 44.69
CA LYS A 388 -23.22 3.35 45.04
C LYS A 388 -24.21 3.13 46.19
N PHE A 389 -24.94 2.01 46.22
CA PHE A 389 -25.89 1.71 47.31
C PHE A 389 -25.21 1.59 48.70
N GLN A 390 -24.03 1.00 48.76
CA GLN A 390 -23.22 0.96 49.96
C GLN A 390 -22.62 2.31 50.37
N LYS A 391 -22.35 3.17 49.39
CA LYS A 391 -21.76 4.49 49.62
C LYS A 391 -22.77 5.63 49.82
N ILE A 392 -24.05 5.43 49.41
CA ILE A 392 -25.11 6.45 49.54
C ILE A 392 -25.40 6.77 50.98
N ALA A 393 -25.38 5.79 51.93
CA ALA A 393 -25.54 6.05 53.37
C ALA A 393 -24.42 6.89 53.96
N PHE A 394 -23.19 6.77 53.40
CA PHE A 394 -22.01 7.54 53.80
C PHE A 394 -21.93 8.88 53.07
N ALA A 395 -22.44 8.93 51.81
CA ALA A 395 -22.37 10.13 50.97
C ALA A 395 -23.34 11.24 51.36
N LEU A 396 -24.51 10.90 52.00
CA LEU A 396 -25.46 11.90 52.50
C LEU A 396 -24.87 12.76 53.63
N PHE A 397 -23.94 12.23 54.41
CA PHE A 397 -23.25 12.97 55.42
C PHE A 397 -22.13 13.89 54.89
N LEU A 398 -21.45 13.45 53.79
CA LEU A 398 -20.39 14.23 53.16
C LEU A 398 -20.91 15.19 52.05
N LEU A 399 -22.21 15.06 51.69
CA LEU A 399 -22.79 15.77 50.51
C LEU A 399 -22.74 17.30 50.70
N SER A 400 -22.94 17.80 51.90
CA SER A 400 -22.93 19.27 52.15
C SER A 400 -21.53 19.90 52.05
N LEU A 401 -20.49 19.12 52.37
CA LEU A 401 -19.10 19.56 52.25
C LEU A 401 -18.55 19.36 50.80
N VAL A 402 -18.98 18.26 50.18
CA VAL A 402 -18.57 17.92 48.79
C VAL A 402 -19.24 18.82 47.75
N LEU A 403 -20.50 19.26 48.03
CA LEU A 403 -21.22 20.12 47.09
C LEU A 403 -20.54 21.49 46.89
N PHE A 404 -19.97 22.04 47.95
CA PHE A 404 -19.22 23.29 47.87
C PHE A 404 -17.90 23.16 47.11
N LEU A 405 -17.18 22.05 47.33
CA LEU A 405 -15.94 21.76 46.63
C LEU A 405 -16.17 21.37 45.15
N LEU A 406 -17.34 20.73 44.83
CA LEU A 406 -17.70 20.37 43.46
C LEU A 406 -18.08 21.58 42.60
N LEU A 407 -18.72 22.61 43.19
CA LEU A 407 -19.03 23.85 42.47
C LEU A 407 -17.76 24.62 42.09
N MET A 408 -16.76 24.65 42.93
CA MET A 408 -15.45 25.25 42.62
C MET A 408 -14.70 24.45 41.53
N ARG A 409 -14.79 23.11 41.56
CA ARG A 409 -14.10 22.23 40.66
C ARG A 409 -14.75 22.15 39.25
N ARG A 410 -16.06 22.40 39.18
CA ARG A 410 -16.82 22.36 37.91
C ARG A 410 -16.34 23.40 36.88
N GLY A 411 -15.92 24.58 37.34
CA GLY A 411 -15.34 25.64 36.51
C GLY A 411 -13.99 25.20 35.86
N VAL A 412 -13.16 24.48 36.67
CA VAL A 412 -11.84 24.02 36.20
C VAL A 412 -11.93 22.81 35.30
N LEU A 413 -12.93 21.92 35.48
CA LEU A 413 -13.11 20.72 34.67
C LEU A 413 -13.70 21.03 33.28
N LEU A 414 -14.62 21.97 33.19
CA LEU A 414 -15.15 22.46 31.91
C LEU A 414 -14.08 23.10 31.02
N GLN A 415 -13.14 23.80 31.66
CA GLN A 415 -12.00 24.40 30.98
C GLN A 415 -11.00 23.34 30.45
N ARG A 416 -10.83 22.23 31.20
CA ARG A 416 -9.95 21.12 30.79
C ARG A 416 -10.55 20.25 29.68
N GLN A 417 -11.86 20.02 29.70
CA GLN A 417 -12.53 19.23 28.64
C GLN A 417 -12.54 19.95 27.28
N SER A 418 -12.76 21.28 27.29
CA SER A 418 -12.68 22.07 26.08
C SER A 418 -11.24 22.06 25.51
N ALA A 419 -10.23 22.11 26.37
CA ALA A 419 -8.83 22.02 25.97
C ALA A 419 -8.48 20.63 25.43
N GLN A 420 -9.06 19.55 25.96
CA GLN A 420 -8.82 18.19 25.44
C GLN A 420 -9.44 17.96 24.07
N ILE A 421 -10.66 18.49 23.83
CA ILE A 421 -11.29 18.42 22.50
C ILE A 421 -10.49 19.23 21.48
N GLU A 422 -9.99 20.39 21.87
CA GLU A 422 -9.15 21.23 21.02
C GLU A 422 -7.81 20.55 20.73
N GLN A 423 -7.24 19.88 21.71
CA GLN A 423 -6.01 19.12 21.57
C GLN A 423 -6.19 17.88 20.68
N LEU A 424 -7.27 17.11 20.84
CA LEU A 424 -7.59 15.95 19.99
C LEU A 424 -7.86 16.36 18.55
N THR A 425 -8.54 17.51 18.35
CA THR A 425 -8.79 18.05 17.01
C THR A 425 -7.49 18.55 16.38
N SER A 426 -6.63 19.18 17.19
CA SER A 426 -5.29 19.58 16.77
C SER A 426 -4.45 18.35 16.37
N ASP A 427 -4.43 17.32 17.21
CA ASP A 427 -3.66 16.09 16.94
C ASP A 427 -4.17 15.31 15.73
N LEU A 428 -5.48 15.38 15.44
CA LEU A 428 -6.04 14.75 14.23
C LEU A 428 -5.53 15.38 12.93
N TYR A 429 -5.36 16.71 12.94
CA TYR A 429 -5.00 17.50 11.77
C TYR A 429 -3.54 17.95 11.73
N THR A 430 -2.74 17.56 12.75
CA THR A 430 -1.32 17.84 12.80
C THR A 430 -0.50 16.55 12.63
N HIS A 431 0.68 16.69 12.07
CA HIS A 431 1.64 15.61 11.97
C HIS A 431 2.21 15.32 13.36
N SER A 432 2.24 14.03 13.75
CA SER A 432 2.57 13.61 15.12
C SER A 432 3.94 14.10 15.63
N ARG A 433 4.92 14.18 14.76
CA ARG A 433 6.30 14.55 15.05
C ARG A 433 6.54 16.05 14.91
N SER A 434 6.35 16.63 13.73
CA SER A 434 6.63 18.05 13.45
C SER A 434 5.57 19.02 13.93
N LYS A 435 4.37 18.54 14.29
CA LYS A 435 3.21 19.36 14.67
C LYS A 435 2.70 20.32 13.55
N LEU A 436 3.25 20.23 12.35
CA LEU A 436 2.70 20.88 11.17
C LEU A 436 1.36 20.22 10.77
N ARG A 437 0.57 20.90 9.94
CA ARG A 437 -0.64 20.33 9.38
C ARG A 437 -0.33 19.06 8.61
N ASN A 438 -1.11 18.02 8.82
CA ASN A 438 -0.89 16.73 8.21
C ASN A 438 -1.66 16.56 6.88
N LEU A 439 -1.45 15.40 6.24
CA LEU A 439 -2.10 15.05 4.99
C LEU A 439 -3.64 14.98 5.09
N ARG A 440 -4.19 14.63 6.27
CA ARG A 440 -5.65 14.66 6.48
C ARG A 440 -6.21 16.06 6.37
N MET A 441 -5.51 17.04 6.96
CA MET A 441 -5.87 18.44 6.84
C MET A 441 -5.74 18.95 5.40
N LEU A 442 -4.72 18.49 4.68
CA LEU A 442 -4.56 18.79 3.26
C LEU A 442 -5.77 18.28 2.47
N ASN A 443 -6.12 17.00 2.58
CA ASN A 443 -7.20 16.38 1.82
C ASN A 443 -8.56 17.08 2.08
N VAL A 444 -8.82 17.51 3.32
CA VAL A 444 -10.03 18.24 3.65
C VAL A 444 -10.02 19.66 3.09
N LYS A 445 -8.89 20.35 3.13
CA LYS A 445 -8.79 21.77 2.75
C LYS A 445 -8.49 21.99 1.27
N LEU A 446 -7.76 21.08 0.63
CA LEU A 446 -7.29 21.23 -0.76
C LEU A 446 -8.49 21.18 -1.71
N SER A 447 -9.28 20.11 -1.67
CA SER A 447 -10.47 19.94 -2.50
C SER A 447 -11.44 21.13 -2.39
N ASN A 448 -11.67 21.63 -1.18
CA ASN A 448 -12.52 22.80 -0.96
C ASN A 448 -11.91 24.09 -1.53
N SER A 449 -10.58 24.25 -1.48
CA SER A 449 -9.91 25.46 -2.00
C SER A 449 -9.90 25.47 -3.52
N LEU A 450 -9.65 24.31 -4.15
CA LEU A 450 -9.65 24.19 -5.61
C LEU A 450 -11.07 24.33 -6.18
N ARG A 451 -12.07 23.74 -5.51
CA ARG A 451 -13.48 23.93 -5.89
C ARG A 451 -13.87 25.40 -5.88
N LYS A 452 -13.47 26.15 -4.84
CA LYS A 452 -13.74 27.59 -4.73
C LYS A 452 -13.08 28.39 -5.86
N ALA A 453 -11.84 28.03 -6.25
CA ALA A 453 -11.15 28.64 -7.38
C ALA A 453 -11.86 28.32 -8.71
N ASN A 454 -12.34 27.09 -8.88
CA ASN A 454 -13.10 26.69 -10.07
C ASN A 454 -14.47 27.41 -10.15
N GLU A 455 -15.20 27.52 -9.05
CA GLU A 455 -16.46 28.26 -8.97
C GLU A 455 -16.28 29.77 -9.33
N THR A 456 -15.20 30.39 -8.86
CA THR A 456 -14.83 31.76 -9.19
C THR A 456 -14.49 31.92 -10.68
N PHE A 457 -13.78 30.90 -11.27
CA PHE A 457 -13.49 30.91 -12.70
C PHE A 457 -14.75 30.77 -13.56
N GLU A 458 -15.68 29.88 -13.18
CA GLU A 458 -16.96 29.71 -13.88
C GLU A 458 -17.79 31.00 -13.85
N GLN A 459 -17.86 31.66 -12.71
CA GLN A 459 -18.54 32.95 -12.57
C GLN A 459 -17.89 34.04 -13.43
N TRP A 460 -16.55 34.04 -13.53
CA TRP A 460 -15.83 34.94 -14.41
C TRP A 460 -16.12 34.65 -15.89
N GLN A 461 -16.15 33.39 -16.27
CA GLN A 461 -16.43 32.93 -17.63
C GLN A 461 -17.89 33.26 -18.05
N LEU A 462 -18.81 33.21 -17.11
CA LEU A 462 -20.22 33.61 -17.33
C LEU A 462 -20.44 35.14 -17.36
N GLY A 463 -19.40 35.94 -17.10
CA GLY A 463 -19.47 37.41 -17.11
C GLY A 463 -20.03 38.01 -15.84
N GLU A 464 -20.20 37.24 -14.79
CA GLU A 464 -20.71 37.73 -13.48
C GLU A 464 -19.64 38.51 -12.71
N LEU A 465 -18.33 38.32 -13.02
CA LEU A 465 -17.18 39.04 -12.45
C LEU A 465 -16.45 39.84 -13.54
N ILE A 466 -16.94 41.01 -13.89
CA ILE A 466 -16.49 41.75 -15.08
C ILE A 466 -15.24 42.63 -14.81
N HIS A 467 -14.92 42.97 -13.56
CA HIS A 467 -13.96 44.04 -13.25
C HIS A 467 -12.79 43.70 -12.32
N GLU A 468 -12.67 42.42 -11.87
CA GLU A 468 -11.55 42.04 -11.02
C GLU A 468 -10.58 41.10 -11.77
N PRO A 469 -9.26 41.36 -11.73
CA PRO A 469 -8.30 40.37 -12.19
C PRO A 469 -8.44 39.11 -11.35
N LEU A 470 -8.50 37.94 -11.99
CA LEU A 470 -8.52 36.64 -11.31
C LEU A 470 -7.27 36.49 -10.43
N ASN A 471 -7.40 36.84 -9.15
CA ASN A 471 -6.36 36.71 -8.12
C ASN A 471 -6.47 35.37 -7.36
N ASP A 472 -7.06 34.35 -7.97
CA ASP A 472 -7.32 33.04 -7.39
C ASP A 472 -6.19 32.03 -7.63
N ARG A 473 -5.09 32.48 -8.26
CA ARG A 473 -3.94 31.62 -8.53
C ARG A 473 -3.22 31.26 -7.24
N LEU A 474 -2.95 29.97 -7.11
CA LEU A 474 -2.18 29.42 -6.00
C LEU A 474 -0.86 28.86 -6.53
N ARG A 475 0.24 29.12 -5.84
CA ARG A 475 1.51 28.43 -6.08
C ARG A 475 1.66 27.30 -5.11
N PHE A 476 1.88 26.12 -5.64
CA PHE A 476 2.15 24.91 -4.92
C PHE A 476 3.63 24.61 -4.98
N VAL A 477 4.22 24.34 -3.84
CA VAL A 477 5.65 24.09 -3.69
C VAL A 477 5.84 22.85 -2.86
N MET A 478 6.35 21.79 -3.46
CA MET A 478 6.79 20.61 -2.74
C MET A 478 8.25 20.78 -2.38
N ILE A 479 8.56 20.67 -1.10
CA ILE A 479 9.90 20.91 -0.54
C ILE A 479 10.43 19.60 0.00
N ASP A 480 11.47 19.02 -0.60
CA ASP A 480 12.22 17.87 -0.08
C ASP A 480 13.42 18.37 0.74
N LEU A 481 13.42 18.02 2.01
CA LEU A 481 14.43 18.39 2.99
C LEU A 481 15.19 17.15 3.45
N PRO A 482 16.39 16.88 2.91
CA PRO A 482 17.16 15.67 3.24
C PRO A 482 17.45 15.50 4.73
N PHE A 483 17.60 16.60 5.47
CA PHE A 483 17.88 16.53 6.90
C PHE A 483 16.73 15.90 7.71
N LEU A 484 15.47 16.10 7.31
CA LEU A 484 14.33 15.46 7.96
C LEU A 484 14.38 13.94 7.89
N ARG A 485 15.00 13.40 6.82
CA ARG A 485 15.18 11.96 6.64
C ARG A 485 16.38 11.42 7.42
N SER A 486 17.46 12.20 7.51
CA SER A 486 18.73 11.75 8.11
C SER A 486 18.88 12.06 9.60
N MET A 487 18.13 13.02 10.13
CA MET A 487 18.32 13.51 11.49
C MET A 487 18.15 12.44 12.58
N TYR A 488 17.22 11.49 12.38
CA TYR A 488 17.03 10.40 13.34
C TYR A 488 18.21 9.43 13.39
N VAL A 489 18.86 9.22 12.23
CA VAL A 489 20.05 8.37 12.14
C VAL A 489 21.28 9.10 12.72
N GLN A 490 21.37 10.42 12.50
CA GLN A 490 22.51 11.23 12.93
C GLN A 490 22.47 11.57 14.41
N HIS A 491 21.29 11.90 14.96
CA HIS A 491 21.16 12.43 16.32
C HIS A 491 20.45 11.45 17.28
N GLY A 492 19.96 10.31 16.78
CA GLY A 492 19.15 9.37 17.54
C GLY A 492 17.68 9.81 17.67
N TYR A 493 16.83 8.91 18.13
CA TYR A 493 15.37 9.09 18.09
C TYR A 493 14.88 10.30 18.91
N LYS A 494 15.34 10.46 20.15
CA LYS A 494 14.87 11.54 21.02
C LYS A 494 15.27 12.92 20.52
N ALA A 495 16.54 13.09 20.22
CA ALA A 495 17.07 14.38 19.70
C ALA A 495 16.51 14.69 18.30
N GLY A 496 16.34 13.67 17.44
CA GLY A 496 15.69 13.83 16.15
C GLY A 496 14.24 14.29 16.27
N LEU A 497 13.49 13.77 17.22
CA LEU A 497 12.10 14.17 17.49
C LEU A 497 12.01 15.63 18.00
N GLU A 498 12.91 16.02 18.89
CA GLU A 498 12.99 17.39 19.38
C GLU A 498 13.35 18.37 18.26
N LEU A 499 14.29 17.99 17.39
CA LEU A 499 14.69 18.76 16.24
C LEU A 499 13.56 18.91 15.19
N GLU A 500 12.82 17.82 14.93
CA GLU A 500 11.66 17.87 13.99
C GLU A 500 10.55 18.78 14.56
N ARG A 501 10.32 18.76 15.86
CA ARG A 501 9.37 19.65 16.53
C ARG A 501 9.82 21.12 16.46
N ALA A 502 11.10 21.38 16.76
CA ALA A 502 11.67 22.71 16.65
C ALA A 502 11.55 23.26 15.22
N PHE A 503 11.86 22.43 14.22
CA PHE A 503 11.67 22.79 12.84
C PHE A 503 10.22 23.08 12.47
N GLY A 504 9.28 22.25 12.93
CA GLY A 504 7.85 22.48 12.69
C GLY A 504 7.35 23.78 13.32
N ALA A 505 7.78 24.09 14.54
CA ALA A 505 7.45 25.35 15.22
C ALA A 505 8.03 26.55 14.49
N PHE A 506 9.32 26.50 14.12
CA PHE A 506 10.00 27.51 13.34
C PHE A 506 9.30 27.81 12.03
N MET A 507 8.96 26.76 11.26
CA MET A 507 8.26 26.93 9.98
C MET A 507 6.85 27.49 10.17
N SER A 508 6.16 27.12 11.24
CA SER A 508 4.82 27.65 11.55
C SER A 508 4.84 29.14 11.85
N GLU A 509 5.90 29.64 12.45
CA GLU A 509 6.09 31.06 12.74
C GLU A 509 6.41 31.88 11.48
N LYS A 510 7.24 31.33 10.59
CA LYS A 510 7.62 31.99 9.32
C LYS A 510 6.45 32.10 8.34
N ILE A 511 5.45 31.24 8.43
CA ILE A 511 4.37 31.17 7.46
C ILE A 511 3.14 31.94 7.94
N GLN A 512 2.95 33.11 7.33
CA GLN A 512 1.81 33.99 7.60
C GLN A 512 0.62 33.64 6.68
N LYS A 513 -0.60 33.78 7.23
CA LYS A 513 -1.82 33.67 6.42
C LYS A 513 -1.79 34.73 5.29
N PRO A 514 -2.26 34.37 4.06
CA PRO A 514 -3.04 33.21 3.68
C PRO A 514 -2.22 31.95 3.26
N ALA A 515 -0.88 31.99 3.30
CA ALA A 515 -0.05 30.84 2.98
C ALA A 515 -0.28 29.68 3.96
N ARG A 516 -0.02 28.46 3.51
CA ARG A 516 -0.26 27.23 4.26
C ARG A 516 0.87 26.25 4.08
N LEU A 517 1.23 25.52 5.13
CA LEU A 517 2.24 24.46 5.09
C LEU A 517 1.65 23.17 5.62
N TYR A 518 1.97 22.07 4.94
CA TYR A 518 1.57 20.72 5.30
C TYR A 518 2.78 19.79 5.32
N HIS A 519 2.82 18.90 6.28
CA HIS A 519 3.75 17.79 6.29
C HIS A 519 3.17 16.70 5.38
N PHE A 520 3.78 16.50 4.20
CA PHE A 520 3.27 15.64 3.15
C PHE A 520 3.77 14.21 3.30
N SER A 521 5.07 14.02 3.50
CA SER A 521 5.72 12.73 3.74
C SER A 521 7.00 12.94 4.56
N ASP A 522 7.74 11.88 4.91
CA ASP A 522 8.89 11.91 5.83
C ASP A 522 9.88 13.08 5.64
N ALA A 523 10.15 13.46 4.42
CA ALA A 523 11.06 14.57 4.12
C ALA A 523 10.42 15.67 3.26
N ASN A 524 9.16 15.49 2.86
CA ASN A 524 8.49 16.41 1.96
C ASN A 524 7.46 17.25 2.71
N LEU A 525 7.56 18.54 2.50
CA LEU A 525 6.58 19.52 2.95
C LEU A 525 5.87 20.09 1.73
N LEU A 526 4.56 20.31 1.84
CA LEU A 526 3.80 21.02 0.82
C LEU A 526 3.47 22.44 1.31
N TYR A 527 4.04 23.43 0.63
CA TYR A 527 3.79 24.83 0.87
C TYR A 527 2.87 25.38 -0.23
N ILE A 528 1.84 26.08 0.16
CA ILE A 528 0.84 26.66 -0.74
C ILE A 528 0.70 28.14 -0.41
N GLU A 529 0.93 29.01 -1.39
CA GLU A 529 0.74 30.45 -1.23
C GLU A 529 -0.07 31.04 -2.41
N PRO A 530 -0.80 32.15 -2.20
CA PRO A 530 -1.41 32.88 -3.29
C PRO A 530 -0.34 33.45 -4.24
N ASN A 531 -0.57 33.30 -5.53
CA ASN A 531 0.27 33.84 -6.58
C ASN A 531 -0.45 35.00 -7.28
N ALA A 532 -0.64 36.10 -6.56
CA ALA A 532 -1.44 37.24 -7.02
C ALA A 532 -0.74 38.10 -8.08
N GLU A 533 0.61 38.09 -8.12
CA GLU A 533 1.40 38.89 -9.05
C GLU A 533 1.91 38.05 -10.21
N ARG A 534 1.70 38.51 -11.45
CA ARG A 534 2.16 37.80 -12.67
C ARG A 534 3.69 37.60 -12.72
N ASP A 535 4.43 38.39 -11.98
CA ASP A 535 5.91 38.47 -12.02
C ASP A 535 6.61 37.91 -10.76
N TYR A 536 5.86 37.30 -9.81
CA TYR A 536 6.50 36.69 -8.64
C TYR A 536 7.28 35.43 -9.04
N SER A 537 8.60 35.56 -9.11
CA SER A 537 9.48 34.56 -9.70
C SER A 537 9.56 33.30 -8.82
N ALA A 538 9.69 32.13 -9.46
CA ALA A 538 9.95 30.87 -8.76
C ALA A 538 11.24 30.94 -7.94
N GLU A 539 12.23 31.71 -8.41
CA GLU A 539 13.49 31.93 -7.74
C GLU A 539 13.32 32.72 -6.42
N ALA A 540 12.38 33.68 -6.37
CA ALA A 540 12.08 34.41 -5.14
C ALA A 540 11.49 33.48 -4.06
N VAL A 541 10.62 32.56 -4.46
CA VAL A 541 10.05 31.55 -3.54
C VAL A 541 11.14 30.60 -3.07
N PHE A 542 12.00 30.15 -3.98
CA PHE A 542 13.13 29.30 -3.65
C PHE A 542 14.09 29.99 -2.66
N SER A 543 14.50 31.22 -2.96
CA SER A 543 15.38 32.00 -2.09
C SER A 543 14.78 32.25 -0.72
N LYS A 544 13.47 32.51 -0.65
CA LYS A 544 12.72 32.66 0.58
C LYS A 544 12.74 31.39 1.44
N VAL A 545 12.44 30.24 0.84
CA VAL A 545 12.45 28.94 1.56
C VAL A 545 13.88 28.55 1.92
N GLN A 546 14.84 28.76 1.03
CA GLN A 546 16.27 28.53 1.31
C GLN A 546 16.74 29.35 2.50
N ALA A 547 16.36 30.62 2.55
CA ALA A 547 16.71 31.50 3.67
C ALA A 547 16.13 31.00 5.00
N TRP A 548 14.88 30.48 5.01
CA TRP A 548 14.30 29.86 6.22
C TRP A 548 15.08 28.63 6.67
N VAL A 549 15.46 27.76 5.72
CA VAL A 549 16.22 26.55 6.03
C VAL A 549 17.64 26.92 6.48
N ASP A 550 18.27 27.93 5.87
CA ASP A 550 19.62 28.42 6.25
C ASP A 550 19.62 29.03 7.66
N GLU A 551 18.58 29.81 8.00
CA GLU A 551 18.38 30.37 9.33
C GLU A 551 18.24 29.24 10.38
N PHE A 552 17.36 28.28 10.14
CA PHE A 552 17.19 27.12 11.03
C PHE A 552 18.48 26.29 11.14
N ALA A 553 19.16 26.07 10.02
CA ALA A 553 20.39 25.29 9.97
C ALA A 553 21.57 25.98 10.66
N ALA A 554 21.58 27.30 10.72
CA ALA A 554 22.58 28.06 11.45
C ALA A 554 22.49 27.80 12.98
N GLU A 555 21.28 27.63 13.50
CA GLU A 555 21.04 27.36 14.92
C GLU A 555 21.22 25.87 15.30
N HIS A 556 20.93 24.95 14.38
CA HIS A 556 20.81 23.54 14.70
C HIS A 556 21.82 22.62 14.00
N ALA A 557 22.74 23.17 13.20
CA ALA A 557 23.81 22.45 12.50
C ALA A 557 23.31 21.29 11.62
N VAL A 558 22.15 21.47 10.95
CA VAL A 558 21.57 20.49 10.01
C VAL A 558 21.95 20.77 8.57
N ASN A 559 21.70 19.79 7.68
CA ASN A 559 21.96 19.95 6.25
C ASN A 559 21.06 21.06 5.66
N ARG A 560 21.66 22.01 4.95
CA ARG A 560 21.02 23.18 4.35
C ARG A 560 20.41 22.91 2.98
N THR A 561 20.58 21.71 2.44
CA THR A 561 20.12 21.40 1.09
C THR A 561 18.59 21.44 1.02
N VAL A 562 18.06 22.20 0.09
CA VAL A 562 16.64 22.31 -0.22
C VAL A 562 16.41 21.89 -1.66
N ARG A 563 15.45 21.04 -1.90
CA ARG A 563 15.04 20.62 -3.23
C ARG A 563 13.56 20.92 -3.39
N MET A 564 13.21 21.65 -4.42
CA MET A 564 11.85 22.13 -4.56
C MET A 564 11.27 21.83 -5.93
N GLY A 565 10.07 21.25 -5.92
CA GLY A 565 9.22 21.18 -7.10
C GLY A 565 8.09 22.21 -6.99
N MET A 566 7.85 22.97 -8.04
CA MET A 566 6.82 24.01 -8.05
C MET A 566 5.89 23.87 -9.25
N ALA A 567 4.65 24.19 -9.02
CA ALA A 567 3.63 24.34 -10.05
C ALA A 567 2.55 25.31 -9.58
N ASP A 568 1.96 26.05 -10.50
CA ASP A 568 0.86 26.95 -10.18
C ASP A 568 -0.49 26.24 -10.41
N TYR A 569 -1.50 26.60 -9.64
CA TYR A 569 -2.88 26.24 -9.89
C TYR A 569 -3.69 27.51 -10.27
N PRO A 570 -4.48 27.46 -11.34
CA PRO A 570 -4.62 26.36 -12.29
C PRO A 570 -3.32 26.14 -13.08
N PHE A 571 -3.00 24.87 -13.31
CA PHE A 571 -1.78 24.53 -14.06
C PHE A 571 -1.87 24.92 -15.53
N LEU A 572 -3.06 24.71 -16.11
CA LEU A 572 -3.39 25.20 -17.45
C LEU A 572 -4.18 26.51 -17.35
N PRO A 573 -3.63 27.63 -17.83
CA PRO A 573 -4.26 28.95 -17.66
C PRO A 573 -5.65 29.11 -18.30
N ARG A 574 -5.99 28.26 -19.26
CA ARG A 574 -7.28 28.30 -20.00
C ARG A 574 -8.21 27.11 -19.73
N ALA A 575 -7.78 26.15 -18.90
CA ALA A 575 -8.53 24.96 -18.61
C ALA A 575 -8.39 24.57 -17.14
N TYR A 576 -9.05 25.30 -16.27
CA TYR A 576 -8.94 25.19 -14.80
C TYR A 576 -9.25 23.78 -14.26
N THR A 577 -10.24 23.10 -14.86
CA THR A 577 -10.70 21.79 -14.41
C THR A 577 -9.94 20.61 -15.05
N ALA A 578 -9.00 20.89 -15.97
CA ALA A 578 -8.30 19.84 -16.70
C ALA A 578 -7.31 19.03 -15.85
N ILE A 579 -6.87 19.59 -14.72
CA ILE A 579 -5.91 18.98 -13.78
C ILE A 579 -6.57 18.99 -12.39
N ASN A 580 -6.80 17.80 -11.82
CA ASN A 580 -7.34 17.66 -10.48
C ASN A 580 -6.25 17.81 -9.39
N ASP A 581 -6.65 17.74 -8.13
CA ASP A 581 -5.77 17.88 -6.97
C ASP A 581 -4.69 16.81 -6.90
N GLN A 582 -5.02 15.57 -7.22
CA GLN A 582 -4.07 14.45 -7.22
C GLN A 582 -3.06 14.57 -8.36
N GLU A 583 -3.52 14.91 -9.55
CA GLU A 583 -2.67 15.15 -10.72
C GLU A 583 -1.72 16.32 -10.50
N LEU A 584 -2.17 17.38 -9.84
CA LEU A 584 -1.30 18.50 -9.47
C LEU A 584 -0.20 18.07 -8.48
N LEU A 585 -0.55 17.25 -7.49
CA LEU A 585 0.44 16.69 -6.57
C LEU A 585 1.44 15.78 -7.28
N ASP A 586 1.02 15.01 -8.27
CA ASP A 586 1.90 14.17 -9.10
C ASP A 586 2.89 15.00 -9.93
N LEU A 587 2.43 16.14 -10.47
CA LEU A 587 3.30 17.10 -11.16
C LEU A 587 4.35 17.71 -10.22
N LEU A 588 3.94 18.03 -8.99
CA LEU A 588 4.86 18.54 -7.98
C LEU A 588 5.89 17.50 -7.56
N LEU A 589 5.48 16.25 -7.39
CA LEU A 589 6.37 15.15 -7.09
C LEU A 589 7.37 14.90 -8.21
N LEU A 590 6.94 15.00 -9.48
CA LEU A 590 7.84 14.93 -10.65
C LEU A 590 8.87 16.06 -10.63
N ALA A 591 8.43 17.29 -10.43
CA ALA A 591 9.31 18.44 -10.34
C ALA A 591 10.31 18.32 -9.18
N THR A 592 9.86 17.84 -8.02
CA THR A 592 10.70 17.62 -6.84
C THR A 592 11.74 16.53 -7.08
N HIS A 593 11.33 15.46 -7.77
CA HIS A 593 12.25 14.38 -8.15
C HIS A 593 13.37 14.90 -9.05
N LEU A 594 13.05 15.68 -10.07
CA LEU A 594 14.04 16.31 -10.93
C LEU A 594 15.01 17.21 -10.14
N ALA A 595 14.48 18.04 -9.24
CA ALA A 595 15.29 18.88 -8.37
C ALA A 595 16.22 18.03 -7.47
N ARG A 596 15.74 16.87 -7.03
CA ARG A 596 16.52 15.92 -6.23
C ARG A 596 17.65 15.28 -7.04
N GLU A 597 17.39 14.80 -8.24
CA GLU A 597 18.40 14.15 -9.09
C GLU A 597 19.56 15.12 -9.42
N VAL A 598 19.21 16.37 -9.76
CA VAL A 598 20.22 17.41 -9.99
C VAL A 598 21.01 17.71 -8.70
N SER A 599 20.31 17.87 -7.59
CA SER A 599 20.92 18.13 -6.28
C SER A 599 21.84 17.00 -5.80
N LEU A 600 21.58 15.75 -6.19
CA LEU A 600 22.47 14.61 -5.89
C LEU A 600 23.76 14.65 -6.71
N THR A 601 23.71 15.26 -7.91
CA THR A 601 24.87 15.34 -8.81
C THR A 601 25.87 16.39 -8.36
N ASP A 602 25.40 17.59 -7.99
CA ASP A 602 26.26 18.75 -7.66
C ASP A 602 26.28 19.12 -6.18
N LYS A 603 25.51 18.44 -5.36
CA LYS A 603 25.35 18.62 -3.90
C LYS A 603 24.84 20.02 -3.50
N CYS A 604 24.18 20.71 -4.42
CA CYS A 604 23.60 22.04 -4.19
C CYS A 604 22.08 21.95 -4.03
N SER A 605 21.50 23.03 -3.50
CA SER A 605 20.03 23.20 -3.45
C SER A 605 19.50 23.57 -4.83
N HIS A 606 18.43 22.94 -5.26
CA HIS A 606 17.83 23.20 -6.55
C HIS A 606 16.31 23.27 -6.48
N TYR A 607 15.74 24.07 -7.39
CA TYR A 607 14.32 24.04 -7.65
C TYR A 607 14.04 23.70 -9.12
N VAL A 608 12.90 23.10 -9.35
CA VAL A 608 12.30 22.88 -10.66
C VAL A 608 10.85 23.40 -10.63
N TYR A 609 10.56 24.34 -11.50
CA TYR A 609 9.24 24.90 -11.67
C TYR A 609 8.68 24.54 -13.04
N LEU A 610 7.58 23.81 -13.03
CA LEU A 610 6.84 23.40 -14.22
C LEU A 610 5.77 24.44 -14.52
N LYS A 611 5.86 25.07 -15.69
CA LYS A 611 4.92 26.10 -16.13
C LYS A 611 4.39 25.78 -17.52
N ALA A 612 3.08 25.58 -17.64
CA ALA A 612 2.45 25.44 -18.94
C ALA A 612 2.44 26.79 -19.68
N ILE A 613 2.61 26.75 -21.00
CA ILE A 613 2.43 27.95 -21.85
C ILE A 613 0.96 28.37 -21.87
N GLU A 614 0.68 29.64 -22.17
CA GLU A 614 -0.69 30.19 -22.12
C GLU A 614 -1.69 29.44 -23.03
N ASN A 615 -1.22 28.90 -24.14
CA ASN A 615 -2.04 28.22 -25.13
C ASN A 615 -1.88 26.68 -25.09
N ALA A 616 -1.38 26.09 -24.00
CA ALA A 616 -1.26 24.66 -23.88
C ALA A 616 -2.65 23.98 -23.95
N PRO A 617 -2.86 23.08 -24.89
CA PRO A 617 -4.17 22.44 -25.05
C PRO A 617 -4.41 21.43 -23.93
N ALA A 618 -5.63 21.44 -23.35
CA ALA A 618 -6.00 20.49 -22.29
C ALA A 618 -5.84 19.01 -22.71
N ALA A 619 -6.08 18.73 -23.98
CA ALA A 619 -5.91 17.41 -24.56
C ALA A 619 -4.48 16.84 -24.44
N SER A 620 -3.46 17.70 -24.35
CA SER A 620 -2.06 17.25 -24.20
C SER A 620 -1.77 16.63 -22.83
N LEU A 621 -2.64 16.89 -21.84
CA LEU A 621 -2.52 16.40 -20.48
C LEU A 621 -3.65 15.43 -20.05
N ALA A 622 -4.61 15.15 -20.95
CA ALA A 622 -5.79 14.33 -20.70
C ALA A 622 -5.56 12.80 -20.87
N THR A 623 -4.35 12.31 -20.68
CA THR A 623 -3.96 10.92 -21.03
C THR A 623 -4.05 9.90 -19.91
N GLY A 624 -4.72 10.22 -18.80
CA GLY A 624 -4.88 9.29 -17.65
C GLY A 624 -3.62 9.09 -16.80
N ASN A 625 -2.44 9.49 -17.28
CA ASN A 625 -1.23 9.61 -16.49
C ASN A 625 -0.55 10.96 -16.72
N ILE A 626 -0.75 11.82 -15.76
CA ILE A 626 -0.29 13.20 -15.83
C ILE A 626 1.25 13.33 -15.92
N ARG A 627 2.01 12.41 -15.33
CA ARG A 627 3.48 12.46 -15.35
C ARG A 627 4.02 12.27 -16.77
N ASN A 628 3.54 11.23 -17.47
CA ASN A 628 3.97 10.98 -18.85
C ASN A 628 3.46 12.06 -19.81
N ALA A 629 2.23 12.49 -19.60
CA ALA A 629 1.69 13.61 -20.36
C ALA A 629 2.54 14.88 -20.17
N CYS A 630 2.95 15.16 -18.94
CA CYS A 630 3.84 16.27 -18.63
C CYS A 630 5.21 16.10 -19.30
N GLN A 631 5.81 14.91 -19.27
CA GLN A 631 7.08 14.62 -19.93
C GLN A 631 6.98 14.85 -21.43
N GLN A 632 5.95 14.35 -22.09
CA GLN A 632 5.70 14.57 -23.51
C GLN A 632 5.46 16.06 -23.82
N ALA A 633 4.67 16.73 -23.00
CA ALA A 633 4.39 18.16 -23.16
C ALA A 633 5.66 19.03 -22.96
N ILE A 634 6.59 18.63 -22.10
CA ILE A 634 7.91 19.26 -21.96
C ILE A 634 8.73 19.07 -23.25
N HIS A 635 8.75 17.89 -23.82
CA HIS A 635 9.45 17.64 -25.08
C HIS A 635 8.84 18.39 -26.27
N GLN A 636 7.53 18.59 -26.25
CA GLN A 636 6.80 19.36 -27.25
C GLN A 636 6.89 20.89 -27.03
N GLY A 637 7.51 21.34 -25.94
CA GLY A 637 7.61 22.75 -25.60
C GLY A 637 6.31 23.37 -25.06
N LEU A 638 5.30 22.56 -24.72
CA LEU A 638 4.05 23.01 -24.14
C LEU A 638 4.14 23.30 -22.63
N ILE A 639 5.11 22.66 -21.97
CA ILE A 639 5.48 22.93 -20.57
C ILE A 639 6.94 23.36 -20.55
N LYS A 640 7.20 24.52 -19.97
CA LYS A 640 8.54 25.04 -19.73
C LYS A 640 9.05 24.61 -18.37
N ILE A 641 10.30 24.22 -18.31
CA ILE A 641 11.02 23.96 -17.07
C ILE A 641 11.85 25.19 -16.71
N HIS A 642 11.55 25.79 -15.58
CA HIS A 642 12.41 26.81 -14.98
C HIS A 642 13.14 26.18 -13.81
N SER A 643 14.45 26.31 -13.76
CA SER A 643 15.28 25.70 -12.72
C SER A 643 16.48 26.59 -12.38
N SER A 644 16.97 26.46 -11.17
CA SER A 644 18.27 27.01 -10.77
C SER A 644 19.46 26.31 -11.43
N TYR A 645 19.21 25.13 -12.04
CA TYR A 645 20.24 24.40 -12.78
C TYR A 645 20.32 24.88 -14.21
N GLN A 646 21.51 25.38 -14.62
CA GLN A 646 21.69 26.07 -15.90
C GLN A 646 21.64 25.17 -17.14
N ASN A 647 21.62 23.83 -16.97
CA ASN A 647 21.67 22.89 -18.09
C ASN A 647 20.30 22.20 -18.28
N GLU A 648 19.41 22.85 -19.05
CA GLU A 648 18.09 22.33 -19.38
C GLU A 648 18.12 20.99 -20.15
N ASP A 649 19.15 20.75 -20.95
CA ASP A 649 19.29 19.52 -21.73
C ASP A 649 19.56 18.30 -20.84
N ASN A 650 20.26 18.48 -19.74
CA ASN A 650 20.43 17.45 -18.73
C ASN A 650 19.14 17.16 -17.97
N LEU A 651 18.36 18.18 -17.63
CA LEU A 651 17.04 18.00 -17.01
C LEU A 651 16.09 17.21 -17.93
N LYS A 652 16.11 17.51 -19.24
CA LYS A 652 15.32 16.76 -20.24
C LYS A 652 15.82 15.32 -20.45
N LYS A 653 17.11 15.07 -20.23
CA LYS A 653 17.68 13.69 -20.27
C LYS A 653 17.31 12.88 -19.05
N LEU A 654 17.28 13.48 -17.86
CA LEU A 654 16.84 12.84 -16.63
C LEU A 654 15.36 12.41 -16.71
N LEU A 655 14.52 13.18 -17.41
CA LEU A 655 13.15 12.80 -17.72
C LEU A 655 13.02 11.56 -18.64
N LYS A 656 14.04 11.24 -19.42
CA LYS A 656 14.04 10.08 -20.34
C LYS A 656 14.52 8.79 -19.67
N SER A 657 15.18 8.88 -18.53
CA SER A 657 15.77 7.74 -17.83
C SER A 657 14.79 7.05 -16.87
N GLU A 658 13.59 7.58 -16.73
CA GLU A 658 12.45 6.98 -16.06
C GLU A 658 11.44 6.42 -17.07
#